data_e80b526f624d97f6239761bed7f3427b
#
_entry.id   e80b526f624d97f6239761bed7f3427b
#
_cell.length_a   1.000
_cell.length_b   1.000
_cell.length_c   1.000
_cell.angle_alpha   90.00
_cell.angle_beta   90.00
_cell.angle_gamma   90.00
#
_symmetry.space_group_name_H-M   'P 1'
#
loop_
_entity.id
_entity.type
_entity.pdbx_description
1 polymer ?
#
loop_
_entity_poly.entity_id
_entity_poly.type
_entity_poly.pdbx_seq_one_letter_code
_entity_poly.pdbx_strand_id
1 'polypeptide(L)'
;MCGIFAYLNYLEPRTRREILECLIKGLQRLEYRGYDSAGVAFDADATGNSIQIIRRSGKVKMLENEIWDSTDIDFNQEFYMHVGISHTRWATHGAPSACNSHPQRSDPHNDFLVVHNGIITNYKDVKKFLMNHGFEFESQTDTEVISKLIKHLHNNNPHLSFRELVEQVIQQLEGAFALVFKSRKYPNECVASRRGSPLLVGIKSKTTLATDYIPVLYSSKDLRSLQASPLPTLNATGLHRSDSTTEFHPIGEDKEVEYFFASDASAIIEHTNRVIFLEDDDVAAVKDGNLTIHRLKRALDESIAREIITLKMAIQEIMKGSYSSFMQKEIFEQPESVFNTMRGRVNLDKETVVLGGIKDYLPEIKRCRRLLLIGCGTSYHSAIATRQILEELTELPVMVELASDFLDRNTPIFRDDVCFFISQSGETADTLIALRYCKQRGALIVGVTNTVGSSICRESHCGIHINAGPEIGVASTKAYTSQFLSLVMFALVMSDDRISMQPRRSEIIRGLKVLPEQIKEVLSLDNEVLELSKELYQKKSVLVMGRGYNYATCMEGALKIKELTYMHSEGILAGELKHGPLALIDDAMPVVMIVTKDPVYTKCMNALQQVTARGGRPIIVCEKGDIETQKHAFKFLEVPHTVDCLQGILTVIPLQLLSYHIAVLRECNVCERHFKDGKVLYRTTL
;
A
#
# COMPACT_ATOMS: atom_id res chain seq x y z
N MET A 1 8.83 3.13 0.50
CA MET A 1 8.93 1.64 0.61
C MET A 1 9.78 1.15 -0.55
N CYS A 2 10.63 0.18 -0.30
CA CYS A 2 11.46 -0.47 -1.32
C CYS A 2 10.63 -1.32 -2.29
N GLY A 3 11.19 -1.65 -3.47
CA GLY A 3 10.56 -2.52 -4.44
C GLY A 3 11.43 -3.74 -4.74
N ILE A 4 10.88 -4.94 -4.59
CA ILE A 4 11.50 -6.21 -5.01
C ILE A 4 10.88 -6.65 -6.33
N PHE A 5 11.73 -7.03 -7.30
CA PHE A 5 11.32 -7.75 -8.47
C PHE A 5 12.37 -8.82 -8.83
N ALA A 6 11.92 -10.07 -8.99
CA ALA A 6 12.80 -11.16 -9.41
C ALA A 6 12.11 -11.96 -10.52
N TYR A 7 12.93 -12.53 -11.39
CA TYR A 7 12.50 -13.28 -12.56
C TYR A 7 13.27 -14.59 -12.66
N LEU A 8 12.55 -15.68 -12.93
CA LEU A 8 13.10 -16.99 -13.19
C LEU A 8 12.40 -17.61 -14.41
N ASN A 9 13.17 -18.06 -15.43
CA ASN A 9 12.66 -18.89 -16.49
C ASN A 9 13.17 -20.32 -16.35
N TYR A 10 12.33 -21.28 -16.75
CA TYR A 10 12.66 -22.70 -16.79
C TYR A 10 12.17 -23.29 -18.09
N LEU A 11 13.10 -23.84 -18.89
CA LEU A 11 12.92 -24.40 -20.23
C LEU A 11 12.33 -23.43 -21.28
N GLU A 12 12.04 -22.20 -20.92
CA GLU A 12 11.65 -21.14 -21.85
C GLU A 12 12.91 -20.34 -22.24
N PRO A 13 13.38 -20.40 -23.50
CA PRO A 13 14.58 -19.70 -23.91
C PRO A 13 14.39 -18.19 -23.87
N ARG A 14 15.33 -17.49 -23.23
CA ARG A 14 15.36 -16.02 -23.13
C ARG A 14 16.78 -15.52 -23.34
N THR A 15 16.91 -14.46 -24.14
CA THR A 15 18.17 -13.75 -24.25
C THR A 15 18.44 -12.94 -22.98
N ARG A 16 19.72 -12.70 -22.69
CA ARG A 16 20.10 -11.83 -21.56
C ARG A 16 19.48 -10.44 -21.69
N ARG A 17 19.33 -9.92 -22.91
CA ARG A 17 18.64 -8.66 -23.19
C ARG A 17 17.21 -8.69 -22.65
N GLU A 18 16.41 -9.69 -23.02
CA GLU A 18 15.02 -9.82 -22.59
C GLU A 18 14.90 -9.96 -21.07
N ILE A 19 15.83 -10.72 -20.45
CA ILE A 19 15.88 -10.89 -18.99
C ILE A 19 16.13 -9.58 -18.28
N LEU A 20 17.15 -8.82 -18.72
CA LEU A 20 17.47 -7.52 -18.15
C LEU A 20 16.37 -6.47 -18.39
N GLU A 21 15.77 -6.46 -19.58
CA GLU A 21 14.60 -5.62 -19.87
C GLU A 21 13.42 -5.95 -18.94
N CYS A 22 13.15 -7.23 -18.68
CA CYS A 22 12.12 -7.67 -17.73
C CYS A 22 12.43 -7.15 -16.31
N LEU A 23 13.65 -7.34 -15.82
CA LEU A 23 14.07 -6.90 -14.49
C LEU A 23 13.99 -5.36 -14.35
N ILE A 24 14.48 -4.62 -15.35
CA ILE A 24 14.46 -3.13 -15.36
C ILE A 24 13.01 -2.62 -15.39
N LYS A 25 12.15 -3.16 -16.26
CA LYS A 25 10.74 -2.79 -16.34
C LYS A 25 10.02 -3.06 -15.02
N GLY A 26 10.26 -4.20 -14.40
CA GLY A 26 9.73 -4.50 -13.07
C GLY A 26 10.13 -3.46 -12.03
N LEU A 27 11.41 -3.05 -12.01
CA LEU A 27 11.87 -1.98 -11.13
C LEU A 27 11.24 -0.61 -11.44
N GLN A 28 11.12 -0.25 -12.73
CA GLN A 28 10.46 1.00 -13.15
C GLN A 28 9.00 1.06 -12.68
N ARG A 29 8.29 -0.09 -12.66
CA ARG A 29 6.94 -0.20 -12.11
C ARG A 29 6.88 -0.04 -10.59
N LEU A 30 7.99 -0.27 -9.89
CA LEU A 30 8.10 -0.15 -8.44
C LEU A 30 8.70 1.19 -7.98
N GLU A 31 9.21 2.03 -8.89
CA GLU A 31 9.80 3.33 -8.56
C GLU A 31 8.84 4.25 -7.79
N TYR A 32 7.54 4.17 -8.05
CA TYR A 32 6.54 4.97 -7.33
C TYR A 32 6.55 4.77 -5.80
N ARG A 33 7.06 3.61 -5.34
CA ARG A 33 7.23 3.33 -3.90
C ARG A 33 8.35 4.13 -3.26
N GLY A 34 9.20 4.75 -4.05
CA GLY A 34 10.37 5.51 -3.66
C GLY A 34 11.66 4.77 -3.98
N TYR A 35 12.68 5.51 -4.36
CA TYR A 35 14.02 5.00 -4.64
C TYR A 35 15.06 6.06 -4.31
N ASP A 36 16.20 5.62 -3.84
CA ASP A 36 17.43 6.39 -3.76
C ASP A 36 18.58 5.64 -4.42
N SER A 37 18.37 4.37 -4.68
CA SER A 37 19.31 3.50 -5.35
C SER A 37 18.62 2.27 -5.90
N ALA A 38 19.22 1.63 -6.90
CA ALA A 38 18.71 0.42 -7.53
C ALA A 38 19.86 -0.54 -7.85
N GLY A 39 19.50 -1.83 -8.02
CA GLY A 39 20.47 -2.81 -8.47
C GLY A 39 19.84 -4.10 -8.95
N VAL A 40 20.63 -4.83 -9.71
CA VAL A 40 20.27 -6.14 -10.28
C VAL A 40 21.41 -7.14 -10.04
N ALA A 41 21.04 -8.42 -9.93
CA ALA A 41 21.96 -9.53 -10.02
C ALA A 41 21.37 -10.59 -10.94
N PHE A 42 22.20 -11.12 -11.85
CA PHE A 42 21.80 -12.07 -12.88
C PHE A 42 22.93 -13.08 -13.16
N ASP A 43 22.61 -14.19 -13.82
CA ASP A 43 23.60 -15.20 -14.18
C ASP A 43 24.53 -14.68 -15.28
N ALA A 44 25.83 -14.74 -15.03
CA ALA A 44 26.84 -14.29 -15.97
C ALA A 44 27.17 -15.38 -17.02
N ASP A 45 26.84 -16.64 -16.72
CA ASP A 45 27.03 -17.78 -17.62
C ASP A 45 25.79 -18.68 -17.65
N ALA A 46 25.70 -19.56 -18.66
CA ALA A 46 24.56 -20.45 -18.83
C ALA A 46 24.45 -21.55 -17.75
N THR A 47 25.47 -21.75 -16.93
CA THR A 47 25.47 -22.75 -15.87
C THR A 47 24.95 -22.23 -14.54
N GLY A 48 24.78 -20.88 -14.41
CA GLY A 48 24.37 -20.21 -13.17
C GLY A 48 25.44 -20.23 -12.06
N ASN A 49 26.67 -20.66 -12.38
CA ASN A 49 27.78 -20.75 -11.42
C ASN A 49 28.51 -19.39 -11.23
N SER A 50 28.27 -18.43 -12.10
CA SER A 50 28.84 -17.08 -12.01
C SER A 50 27.69 -16.07 -12.00
N ILE A 51 27.75 -15.09 -11.07
CA ILE A 51 26.71 -14.08 -10.90
C ILE A 51 27.32 -12.69 -11.04
N GLN A 52 26.75 -11.88 -11.92
CA GLN A 52 27.08 -10.47 -12.06
C GLN A 52 26.11 -9.59 -11.25
N ILE A 53 26.64 -8.57 -10.61
CA ILE A 53 25.87 -7.60 -9.82
C ILE A 53 26.16 -6.20 -10.35
N ILE A 54 25.13 -5.41 -10.62
CA ILE A 54 25.23 -4.01 -10.98
C ILE A 54 24.34 -3.20 -10.02
N ARG A 55 24.94 -2.18 -9.37
CA ARG A 55 24.27 -1.37 -8.35
C ARG A 55 24.58 0.11 -8.56
N ARG A 56 23.54 0.96 -8.54
CA ARG A 56 23.70 2.43 -8.68
C ARG A 56 22.84 3.19 -7.67
N SER A 57 23.37 4.32 -7.24
CA SER A 57 22.61 5.36 -6.56
C SER A 57 21.82 6.18 -7.59
N GLY A 58 20.61 6.60 -7.24
CA GLY A 58 19.71 7.37 -8.10
C GLY A 58 18.60 6.52 -8.74
N LYS A 59 18.02 7.04 -9.83
CA LYS A 59 16.90 6.44 -10.56
C LYS A 59 17.24 5.10 -11.21
N VAL A 60 16.23 4.24 -11.39
CA VAL A 60 16.37 3.01 -12.19
C VAL A 60 16.92 3.31 -13.58
N LYS A 61 16.64 4.50 -14.14
CA LYS A 61 17.22 4.94 -15.42
C LYS A 61 18.74 5.03 -15.40
N MET A 62 19.36 5.38 -14.25
CA MET A 62 20.83 5.41 -14.11
C MET A 62 21.41 4.00 -14.12
N LEU A 63 20.73 3.05 -13.46
CA LEU A 63 21.08 1.64 -13.51
C LEU A 63 20.90 1.07 -14.92
N GLU A 64 19.80 1.42 -15.59
CA GLU A 64 19.51 1.01 -16.97
C GLU A 64 20.61 1.48 -17.92
N ASN A 65 21.01 2.76 -17.87
CA ASN A 65 22.07 3.29 -18.72
C ASN A 65 23.40 2.54 -18.49
N GLU A 66 23.80 2.29 -17.23
CA GLU A 66 25.01 1.54 -16.93
C GLU A 66 24.99 0.11 -17.48
N ILE A 67 23.84 -0.55 -17.42
CA ILE A 67 23.67 -1.89 -17.98
C ILE A 67 23.87 -1.85 -19.51
N TRP A 68 23.17 -0.91 -20.20
CA TRP A 68 23.23 -0.84 -21.66
C TRP A 68 24.57 -0.30 -22.21
N ASP A 69 25.29 0.51 -21.41
CA ASP A 69 26.61 1.02 -21.75
C ASP A 69 27.75 0.04 -21.46
N SER A 70 27.44 -1.09 -20.79
CA SER A 70 28.44 -2.10 -20.41
C SER A 70 28.92 -2.89 -21.63
N THR A 71 30.24 -2.91 -21.83
CA THR A 71 30.91 -3.69 -22.90
C THR A 71 31.19 -5.14 -22.49
N ASP A 72 31.07 -5.46 -21.21
CA ASP A 72 31.42 -6.75 -20.65
C ASP A 72 30.24 -7.73 -20.62
N ILE A 73 29.07 -7.30 -21.12
CA ILE A 73 27.82 -8.08 -21.12
C ILE A 73 27.49 -8.51 -22.54
N ASP A 74 27.47 -9.83 -22.77
CA ASP A 74 26.91 -10.39 -23.99
C ASP A 74 25.38 -10.46 -23.89
N PHE A 75 24.70 -9.50 -24.51
CA PHE A 75 23.24 -9.37 -24.50
C PHE A 75 22.51 -10.44 -25.33
N ASN A 76 23.19 -11.11 -26.26
CA ASN A 76 22.60 -12.09 -27.16
C ASN A 76 22.69 -13.51 -26.61
N GLN A 77 23.38 -13.72 -25.50
CA GLN A 77 23.47 -15.04 -24.87
C GLN A 77 22.08 -15.50 -24.46
N GLU A 78 21.72 -16.73 -24.87
CA GLU A 78 20.45 -17.37 -24.52
C GLU A 78 20.58 -18.22 -23.26
N PHE A 79 19.49 -18.24 -22.47
CA PHE A 79 19.35 -19.00 -21.24
C PHE A 79 18.04 -19.79 -21.27
N TYR A 80 18.12 -21.11 -21.12
CA TYR A 80 16.97 -21.99 -20.90
C TYR A 80 16.53 -22.00 -19.44
N MET A 81 17.45 -21.67 -18.54
CA MET A 81 17.23 -21.49 -17.11
C MET A 81 18.05 -20.31 -16.63
N HIS A 82 17.43 -19.41 -15.90
CA HIS A 82 18.08 -18.23 -15.36
C HIS A 82 17.32 -17.73 -14.13
N VAL A 83 18.04 -17.19 -13.17
CA VAL A 83 17.47 -16.46 -12.02
C VAL A 83 18.04 -15.06 -11.99
N GLY A 84 17.18 -14.05 -12.06
CA GLY A 84 17.53 -12.64 -11.86
C GLY A 84 16.79 -12.06 -10.65
N ILE A 85 17.50 -11.31 -9.82
CA ILE A 85 16.91 -10.57 -8.70
C ILE A 85 17.23 -9.09 -8.82
N SER A 86 16.28 -8.25 -8.53
CA SER A 86 16.44 -6.79 -8.62
C SER A 86 15.68 -6.06 -7.53
N HIS A 87 16.11 -4.81 -7.26
CA HIS A 87 15.58 -4.05 -6.14
C HIS A 87 15.68 -2.54 -6.38
N THR A 88 14.63 -1.81 -5.98
CA THR A 88 14.68 -0.37 -5.74
C THR A 88 14.72 -0.13 -4.24
N ARG A 89 15.77 0.54 -3.76
CA ARG A 89 15.99 0.79 -2.34
C ARG A 89 15.49 2.16 -1.95
N TRP A 90 14.85 2.22 -0.78
CA TRP A 90 14.63 3.44 -0.03
C TRP A 90 15.42 3.34 1.27
N ALA A 91 16.44 4.21 1.46
CA ALA A 91 17.36 4.09 2.57
C ALA A 91 16.67 4.27 3.93
N THR A 92 16.76 3.26 4.78
CA THR A 92 16.42 3.30 6.20
C THR A 92 17.68 3.21 7.05
N HIS A 93 18.67 2.43 6.61
CA HIS A 93 19.97 2.24 7.25
C HIS A 93 21.11 2.45 6.22
N GLY A 94 22.02 3.36 6.50
CA GLY A 94 23.13 3.72 5.61
C GLY A 94 22.72 4.67 4.47
N ALA A 95 23.60 5.63 4.16
CA ALA A 95 23.37 6.63 3.12
C ALA A 95 23.22 5.99 1.73
N PRO A 96 22.50 6.63 0.77
CA PRO A 96 22.42 6.17 -0.60
C PRO A 96 23.80 6.09 -1.25
N SER A 97 24.21 4.87 -1.62
CA SER A 97 25.47 4.59 -2.32
C SER A 97 25.37 3.25 -3.03
N ALA A 98 26.22 3.00 -4.01
CA ALA A 98 26.26 1.71 -4.69
C ALA A 98 26.54 0.55 -3.73
N CYS A 99 27.36 0.74 -2.70
CA CYS A 99 27.69 -0.27 -1.69
C CYS A 99 26.48 -0.62 -0.81
N ASN A 100 25.67 0.37 -0.45
CA ASN A 100 24.46 0.19 0.35
C ASN A 100 23.23 -0.22 -0.49
N SER A 101 23.33 -0.26 -1.83
CA SER A 101 22.25 -0.73 -2.70
C SER A 101 22.10 -2.25 -2.66
N HIS A 102 20.89 -2.75 -2.88
CA HIS A 102 20.65 -4.19 -3.05
C HIS A 102 20.81 -4.61 -4.51
N PRO A 103 21.11 -5.89 -4.79
CA PRO A 103 21.30 -7.03 -3.86
C PRO A 103 22.54 -6.92 -2.99
N GLN A 104 22.44 -7.40 -1.74
CA GLN A 104 23.59 -7.53 -0.82
C GLN A 104 24.21 -8.91 -0.92
N ARG A 105 25.54 -9.01 -0.87
CA ARG A 105 26.31 -10.23 -1.08
C ARG A 105 26.92 -10.77 0.20
N SER A 106 27.12 -12.09 0.26
CA SER A 106 27.77 -12.78 1.37
C SER A 106 29.29 -12.58 1.40
N ASP A 107 29.91 -12.56 0.21
CA ASP A 107 31.35 -12.58 -0.01
C ASP A 107 31.71 -12.07 -1.42
N PRO A 108 32.99 -11.81 -1.73
CA PRO A 108 33.44 -11.34 -3.04
C PRO A 108 33.13 -12.32 -4.20
N HIS A 109 32.83 -13.59 -3.90
CA HIS A 109 32.49 -14.60 -4.89
C HIS A 109 31.00 -14.69 -5.19
N ASN A 110 30.16 -13.88 -4.50
CA ASN A 110 28.71 -13.84 -4.64
C ASN A 110 28.04 -15.23 -4.38
N ASP A 111 28.52 -15.96 -3.36
CA ASP A 111 27.97 -17.28 -3.05
C ASP A 111 26.48 -17.20 -2.71
N PHE A 112 26.05 -16.18 -1.94
CA PHE A 112 24.65 -15.90 -1.64
C PHE A 112 24.34 -14.42 -1.80
N LEU A 113 23.22 -14.12 -2.42
CA LEU A 113 22.69 -12.78 -2.64
C LEU A 113 21.28 -12.66 -2.09
N VAL A 114 20.94 -11.49 -1.56
CA VAL A 114 19.60 -11.21 -1.05
C VAL A 114 19.14 -9.80 -1.42
N VAL A 115 17.87 -9.68 -1.77
CA VAL A 115 17.12 -8.42 -1.81
C VAL A 115 16.12 -8.40 -0.68
N HIS A 116 15.92 -7.24 -0.04
CA HIS A 116 15.15 -7.10 1.18
C HIS A 116 14.30 -5.83 1.18
N ASN A 117 13.02 -5.98 1.52
CA ASN A 117 12.13 -4.90 1.89
C ASN A 117 11.79 -5.05 3.38
N GLY A 118 11.92 -4.01 4.16
CA GLY A 118 11.57 -4.02 5.57
C GLY A 118 12.70 -3.56 6.48
N ILE A 119 12.68 -3.99 7.73
CA ILE A 119 13.68 -3.67 8.76
C ILE A 119 13.92 -4.91 9.61
N ILE A 120 15.19 -5.29 9.77
CA ILE A 120 15.62 -6.36 10.68
C ILE A 120 16.01 -5.71 12.02
N THR A 121 15.17 -5.89 13.03
CA THR A 121 15.34 -5.19 14.33
C THR A 121 16.53 -5.68 15.12
N ASN A 122 16.84 -6.98 15.05
CA ASN A 122 17.98 -7.60 15.74
C ASN A 122 19.30 -7.61 14.94
N TYR A 123 19.39 -6.82 13.83
CA TYR A 123 20.56 -6.85 12.94
C TYR A 123 21.88 -6.56 13.65
N LYS A 124 21.90 -5.72 14.70
CA LYS A 124 23.12 -5.38 15.45
C LYS A 124 23.69 -6.60 16.18
N ASP A 125 22.84 -7.40 16.77
CA ASP A 125 23.26 -8.61 17.50
C ASP A 125 23.75 -9.68 16.53
N VAL A 126 23.02 -9.89 15.42
CA VAL A 126 23.44 -10.80 14.35
C VAL A 126 24.76 -10.35 13.73
N LYS A 127 24.93 -9.04 13.48
CA LYS A 127 26.18 -8.47 12.96
C LYS A 127 27.35 -8.75 13.91
N LYS A 128 27.18 -8.48 15.20
CA LYS A 128 28.21 -8.73 16.22
C LYS A 128 28.59 -10.22 16.30
N PHE A 129 27.59 -11.10 16.24
CA PHE A 129 27.82 -12.54 16.19
C PHE A 129 28.65 -12.93 14.97
N LEU A 130 28.31 -12.47 13.78
CA LEU A 130 29.02 -12.78 12.53
C LEU A 130 30.45 -12.21 12.51
N MET A 131 30.66 -10.97 13.02
CA MET A 131 31.99 -10.38 13.17
C MET A 131 32.91 -11.23 14.06
N ASN A 132 32.36 -11.77 15.16
CA ASN A 132 33.11 -12.69 16.03
C ASN A 132 33.48 -14.03 15.36
N HIS A 133 32.80 -14.37 14.25
CA HIS A 133 33.11 -15.55 13.41
C HIS A 133 33.90 -15.19 12.15
N GLY A 134 34.53 -14.00 12.11
CA GLY A 134 35.46 -13.58 11.06
C GLY A 134 34.80 -13.03 9.78
N PHE A 135 33.53 -12.63 9.82
CA PHE A 135 32.86 -11.97 8.70
C PHE A 135 33.15 -10.47 8.72
N GLU A 136 33.59 -9.92 7.60
CA GLU A 136 33.75 -8.50 7.36
C GLU A 136 32.49 -7.94 6.67
N PHE A 137 32.12 -6.68 6.95
CA PHE A 137 30.95 -6.02 6.42
C PHE A 137 31.35 -4.85 5.51
N GLU A 138 30.79 -4.82 4.30
CA GLU A 138 31.04 -3.80 3.29
C GLU A 138 30.03 -2.64 3.38
N SER A 139 28.79 -2.94 3.79
CA SER A 139 27.71 -1.97 3.82
C SER A 139 27.30 -1.55 5.24
N GLN A 140 26.52 -0.48 5.30
CA GLN A 140 25.89 0.00 6.53
C GLN A 140 24.44 -0.50 6.68
N THR A 141 23.99 -1.41 5.80
CA THR A 141 22.60 -1.89 5.78
C THR A 141 22.38 -3.02 6.79
N ASP A 142 21.17 -3.10 7.28
CA ASP A 142 20.67 -4.25 8.04
C ASP A 142 20.54 -5.52 7.17
N THR A 143 20.47 -5.37 5.86
CA THR A 143 20.32 -6.47 4.90
C THR A 143 21.56 -7.33 4.74
N GLU A 144 22.77 -6.75 4.83
CA GLU A 144 24.01 -7.50 4.64
C GLU A 144 24.18 -8.62 5.68
N VAL A 145 23.61 -8.46 6.88
CA VAL A 145 23.66 -9.53 7.89
C VAL A 145 22.96 -10.80 7.41
N ILE A 146 21.94 -10.67 6.56
CA ILE A 146 21.16 -11.80 6.06
C ILE A 146 22.00 -12.63 5.09
N SER A 147 22.67 -11.99 4.13
CA SER A 147 23.54 -12.70 3.16
C SER A 147 24.75 -13.37 3.84
N LYS A 148 25.30 -12.75 4.87
CA LYS A 148 26.40 -13.33 5.64
C LYS A 148 25.93 -14.45 6.59
N LEU A 149 24.74 -14.32 7.16
CA LEU A 149 24.14 -15.35 8.01
C LEU A 149 23.89 -16.63 7.23
N ILE A 150 23.30 -16.55 6.03
CA ILE A 150 23.08 -17.74 5.20
C ILE A 150 24.41 -18.42 4.81
N LYS A 151 25.45 -17.63 4.54
CA LYS A 151 26.78 -18.15 4.26
C LYS A 151 27.37 -18.88 5.48
N HIS A 152 27.21 -18.30 6.68
CA HIS A 152 27.66 -18.94 7.92
C HIS A 152 26.94 -20.26 8.16
N LEU A 153 25.62 -20.30 7.98
CA LEU A 153 24.82 -21.51 8.13
C LEU A 153 25.20 -22.58 7.10
N HIS A 154 25.43 -22.20 5.83
CA HIS A 154 25.87 -23.12 4.78
C HIS A 154 27.27 -23.69 5.08
N ASN A 155 28.21 -22.90 5.56
CA ASN A 155 29.56 -23.37 5.91
C ASN A 155 29.52 -24.46 7.01
N ASN A 156 28.58 -24.31 7.95
CA ASN A 156 28.39 -25.27 9.03
C ASN A 156 27.53 -26.49 8.62
N ASN A 157 26.68 -26.34 7.61
CA ASN A 157 25.73 -27.36 7.18
C ASN A 157 25.66 -27.43 5.62
N PRO A 158 26.71 -27.86 4.92
CA PRO A 158 26.78 -27.77 3.45
C PRO A 158 25.85 -28.77 2.71
N HIS A 159 25.23 -29.67 3.43
CA HIS A 159 24.33 -30.71 2.89
C HIS A 159 22.86 -30.26 2.85
N LEU A 160 22.53 -29.10 3.46
CA LEU A 160 21.16 -28.58 3.46
C LEU A 160 20.78 -28.05 2.07
N SER A 161 19.53 -28.22 1.69
CA SER A 161 18.96 -27.59 0.50
C SER A 161 18.88 -26.06 0.66
N PHE A 162 18.80 -25.33 -0.45
CA PHE A 162 18.70 -23.87 -0.41
C PHE A 162 17.49 -23.39 0.41
N ARG A 163 16.35 -24.07 0.24
CA ARG A 163 15.14 -23.81 1.01
C ARG A 163 15.36 -23.97 2.51
N GLU A 164 15.96 -25.08 2.94
CA GLU A 164 16.21 -25.35 4.37
C GLU A 164 17.18 -24.34 5.00
N LEU A 165 18.17 -23.89 4.25
CA LEU A 165 19.06 -22.80 4.69
C LEU A 165 18.29 -21.50 4.91
N VAL A 166 17.40 -21.12 3.99
CA VAL A 166 16.58 -19.91 4.14
C VAL A 166 15.61 -20.06 5.31
N GLU A 167 14.99 -21.23 5.51
CA GLU A 167 14.16 -21.52 6.69
C GLU A 167 14.91 -21.29 8.01
N GLN A 168 16.18 -21.72 8.09
CA GLN A 168 17.02 -21.47 9.25
C GLN A 168 17.38 -19.99 9.42
N VAL A 169 17.61 -19.26 8.32
CA VAL A 169 17.87 -17.81 8.36
C VAL A 169 16.68 -17.05 8.94
N ILE A 170 15.48 -17.29 8.41
CA ILE A 170 14.28 -16.53 8.83
C ILE A 170 13.88 -16.79 10.29
N GLN A 171 14.29 -17.92 10.86
CA GLN A 171 14.10 -18.21 12.30
C GLN A 171 14.98 -17.33 13.20
N GLN A 172 16.12 -16.86 12.70
CA GLN A 172 17.05 -16.00 13.45
C GLN A 172 16.76 -14.51 13.27
N LEU A 173 15.87 -14.15 12.34
CA LEU A 173 15.54 -12.76 12.04
C LEU A 173 14.32 -12.28 12.82
N GLU A 174 14.42 -11.08 13.39
CA GLU A 174 13.33 -10.36 14.02
C GLU A 174 13.00 -9.09 13.21
N GLY A 175 11.70 -8.76 13.13
CA GLY A 175 11.21 -7.60 12.41
C GLY A 175 10.28 -7.93 11.25
N ALA A 176 9.99 -6.94 10.42
CA ALA A 176 9.17 -7.09 9.22
C ALA A 176 10.06 -7.15 7.98
N PHE A 177 9.86 -8.15 7.13
CA PHE A 177 10.68 -8.34 5.94
C PHE A 177 9.92 -9.01 4.79
N ALA A 178 10.36 -8.73 3.57
CA ALA A 178 10.19 -9.58 2.39
C ALA A 178 11.57 -9.80 1.78
N LEU A 179 11.91 -11.03 1.47
CA LEU A 179 13.24 -11.47 1.07
C LEU A 179 13.14 -12.31 -0.20
N VAL A 180 14.07 -12.09 -1.14
CA VAL A 180 14.31 -13.01 -2.25
C VAL A 180 15.80 -13.30 -2.32
N PHE A 181 16.14 -14.59 -2.37
CA PHE A 181 17.49 -15.11 -2.35
C PHE A 181 17.87 -15.71 -3.69
N LYS A 182 19.13 -15.49 -4.09
CA LYS A 182 19.81 -16.12 -5.21
C LYS A 182 21.16 -16.64 -4.74
N SER A 183 21.61 -17.79 -5.30
CA SER A 183 22.89 -18.36 -4.91
C SER A 183 23.58 -19.04 -6.11
N ARG A 184 24.90 -18.89 -6.24
CA ARG A 184 25.70 -19.66 -7.17
C ARG A 184 25.96 -21.10 -6.69
N LYS A 185 25.73 -21.37 -5.38
CA LYS A 185 25.86 -22.73 -4.81
C LYS A 185 24.63 -23.60 -5.13
N TYR A 186 23.54 -22.94 -5.46
CA TYR A 186 22.26 -23.54 -5.84
C TYR A 186 21.79 -22.88 -7.15
N PRO A 187 22.47 -23.18 -8.29
CA PRO A 187 22.12 -22.58 -9.56
C PRO A 187 20.68 -22.96 -9.94
N ASN A 188 20.00 -22.03 -10.63
CA ASN A 188 18.62 -22.21 -11.11
C ASN A 188 17.56 -22.38 -10.00
N GLU A 189 17.92 -22.18 -8.73
CA GLU A 189 16.98 -22.14 -7.62
C GLU A 189 16.75 -20.69 -7.14
N CYS A 190 15.51 -20.38 -6.79
CA CYS A 190 15.12 -19.11 -6.17
C CYS A 190 14.27 -19.38 -4.94
N VAL A 191 14.60 -18.73 -3.82
CA VAL A 191 13.84 -18.87 -2.57
C VAL A 191 13.41 -17.50 -2.09
N ALA A 192 12.14 -17.38 -1.74
CA ALA A 192 11.54 -16.14 -1.27
C ALA A 192 10.77 -16.36 0.03
N SER A 193 10.75 -15.38 0.91
CA SER A 193 9.98 -15.43 2.16
C SER A 193 9.50 -14.04 2.55
N ARG A 194 8.41 -14.00 3.32
CA ARG A 194 7.89 -12.74 3.86
C ARG A 194 7.46 -12.88 5.31
N ARG A 195 7.53 -11.75 6.02
CA ARG A 195 6.91 -11.50 7.33
C ARG A 195 6.62 -10.01 7.45
N GLY A 196 5.34 -9.61 7.50
CA GLY A 196 4.94 -8.22 7.65
C GLY A 196 5.12 -7.31 6.42
N SER A 197 5.98 -7.64 5.45
CA SER A 197 6.14 -6.90 4.19
C SER A 197 5.53 -7.68 3.01
N PRO A 198 4.85 -7.03 2.04
CA PRO A 198 4.18 -7.74 0.95
C PRO A 198 5.14 -8.42 -0.01
N LEU A 199 4.77 -9.64 -0.43
CA LEU A 199 5.45 -10.38 -1.50
C LEU A 199 4.47 -11.34 -2.17
N LEU A 200 4.52 -11.42 -3.49
CA LEU A 200 3.69 -12.29 -4.31
C LEU A 200 4.48 -12.99 -5.40
N VAL A 201 3.95 -14.09 -5.90
CA VAL A 201 4.55 -14.89 -6.96
C VAL A 201 3.62 -14.90 -8.16
N GLY A 202 4.07 -14.41 -9.32
CA GLY A 202 3.39 -14.54 -10.60
C GLY A 202 3.84 -15.82 -11.32
N ILE A 203 2.91 -16.47 -12.00
CA ILE A 203 3.16 -17.70 -12.76
C ILE A 203 2.71 -17.49 -14.19
N LYS A 204 3.60 -17.74 -15.14
CA LYS A 204 3.30 -17.74 -16.56
C LYS A 204 3.70 -19.09 -17.16
N SER A 205 2.72 -19.81 -17.69
CA SER A 205 2.92 -21.09 -18.38
C SER A 205 2.07 -21.12 -19.64
N LYS A 206 2.57 -21.74 -20.69
CA LYS A 206 1.83 -21.98 -21.94
C LYS A 206 0.79 -23.10 -21.76
N THR A 207 1.03 -24.00 -20.83
CA THR A 207 0.16 -25.14 -20.54
C THR A 207 -0.79 -24.83 -19.38
N THR A 208 -1.90 -25.60 -19.29
CA THR A 208 -2.80 -25.55 -18.15
C THR A 208 -2.10 -25.98 -16.87
N LEU A 209 -2.30 -25.25 -15.79
CA LEU A 209 -1.76 -25.61 -14.48
C LEU A 209 -2.55 -26.82 -13.92
N ALA A 210 -1.86 -27.69 -13.20
CA ALA A 210 -2.44 -28.91 -12.63
C ALA A 210 -3.54 -28.62 -11.60
N THR A 211 -3.48 -27.45 -10.94
CA THR A 211 -4.42 -27.03 -9.90
C THR A 211 -4.38 -25.52 -9.74
N ASP A 212 -5.48 -24.95 -9.25
CA ASP A 212 -5.57 -23.53 -8.85
C ASP A 212 -5.12 -23.31 -7.38
N TYR A 213 -4.59 -24.33 -6.72
CA TYR A 213 -4.15 -24.27 -5.33
C TYR A 213 -2.78 -24.92 -5.16
N ILE A 214 -1.88 -24.26 -4.44
CA ILE A 214 -0.59 -24.82 -4.04
C ILE A 214 -0.66 -25.22 -2.57
N PRO A 215 -0.44 -26.49 -2.23
CA PRO A 215 -0.42 -26.95 -0.86
C PRO A 215 0.75 -26.35 -0.08
N VAL A 216 0.50 -25.97 1.18
CA VAL A 216 1.55 -25.55 2.10
C VAL A 216 2.14 -26.80 2.77
N LEU A 217 3.43 -26.99 2.60
CA LEU A 217 4.18 -28.10 3.18
C LEU A 217 4.75 -27.70 4.55
N TYR A 218 4.65 -28.58 5.55
CA TYR A 218 5.17 -28.32 6.88
C TYR A 218 6.44 -29.12 7.13
N SER A 219 7.38 -28.54 7.90
CA SER A 219 8.64 -29.22 8.24
C SER A 219 8.37 -30.51 9.04
N SER A 220 9.05 -31.61 8.65
CA SER A 220 8.82 -32.96 9.18
C SER A 220 9.13 -33.15 10.69
N LYS A 221 9.69 -32.15 11.36
CA LYS A 221 9.97 -32.22 12.81
C LYS A 221 8.71 -32.17 13.66
N ASP A 222 7.63 -31.53 13.18
CA ASP A 222 6.38 -31.42 13.95
C ASP A 222 5.45 -32.63 13.77
N LEU A 223 5.64 -33.45 12.73
CA LEU A 223 4.86 -34.68 12.54
C LEU A 223 5.18 -35.79 13.58
N ARG A 224 6.36 -35.75 14.21
CA ARG A 224 6.73 -36.73 15.23
C ARG A 224 6.15 -36.43 16.61
N SER A 225 5.75 -35.19 16.90
CA SER A 225 5.13 -34.78 18.16
C SER A 225 3.62 -35.06 18.23
N LEU A 226 2.96 -35.24 17.07
CA LEU A 226 1.52 -35.52 17.00
C LEU A 226 1.17 -37.01 16.96
N GLN A 227 2.16 -37.91 16.96
CA GLN A 227 1.93 -39.37 16.97
C GLN A 227 1.89 -39.99 18.37
N ALA A 228 1.94 -39.18 19.43
CA ALA A 228 1.92 -39.66 20.81
C ALA A 228 0.56 -39.51 21.50
N SER A 229 -0.51 -40.03 20.85
CA SER A 229 -1.76 -40.34 21.53
C SER A 229 -2.42 -41.56 20.89
N PRO A 230 -2.59 -42.68 21.57
CA PRO A 230 -3.26 -43.85 20.98
C PRO A 230 -4.78 -43.62 20.95
N LEU A 231 -5.32 -43.48 19.74
CA LEU A 231 -6.76 -43.58 19.49
C LEU A 231 -7.17 -45.05 19.36
N PRO A 232 -8.35 -45.45 19.87
CA PRO A 232 -8.77 -46.84 19.85
C PRO A 232 -9.11 -47.33 18.44
N THR A 233 -8.65 -48.57 18.18
CA THR A 233 -8.86 -49.33 16.98
C THR A 233 -10.34 -49.52 16.66
N LEU A 234 -10.79 -48.97 15.54
CA LEU A 234 -11.98 -49.41 14.83
C LEU A 234 -11.55 -49.96 13.48
N ASN A 235 -11.77 -51.25 13.30
CA ASN A 235 -11.57 -51.97 12.03
C ASN A 235 -12.46 -51.38 10.94
N ALA A 236 -11.85 -50.81 9.93
CA ALA A 236 -12.51 -50.50 8.65
C ALA A 236 -11.53 -50.86 7.53
N THR A 237 -11.99 -51.73 6.69
CA THR A 237 -11.42 -52.28 5.46
C THR A 237 -10.79 -51.21 4.58
N GLY A 238 -9.59 -51.49 4.15
CA GLY A 238 -8.73 -50.91 3.14
C GLY A 238 -9.26 -49.80 2.22
N LEU A 239 -8.82 -48.59 2.50
CA LEU A 239 -8.55 -47.56 1.52
C LEU A 239 -7.08 -47.18 1.70
N HIS A 240 -6.24 -47.60 0.78
CA HIS A 240 -4.89 -47.09 0.68
C HIS A 240 -4.97 -45.58 0.45
N ARG A 241 -4.60 -44.79 1.48
CA ARG A 241 -4.23 -43.41 1.28
C ARG A 241 -2.99 -43.39 0.39
N SER A 242 -3.17 -43.12 -0.89
CA SER A 242 -2.06 -42.65 -1.70
C SER A 242 -1.63 -41.31 -1.11
N ASP A 243 -0.42 -41.18 -0.62
CA ASP A 243 0.24 -39.92 -0.38
C ASP A 243 0.33 -39.22 -1.74
N SER A 244 -0.68 -38.48 -2.12
CA SER A 244 -0.61 -37.58 -3.26
C SER A 244 0.23 -36.39 -2.81
N THR A 245 1.53 -36.50 -2.93
CA THR A 245 2.41 -35.33 -3.03
C THR A 245 2.08 -34.69 -4.37
N THR A 246 1.09 -33.79 -4.37
CA THR A 246 0.77 -32.98 -5.55
C THR A 246 1.85 -31.91 -5.64
N GLU A 247 2.96 -32.26 -6.30
CA GLU A 247 3.93 -31.26 -6.74
C GLU A 247 3.26 -30.37 -7.78
N PHE A 248 3.32 -29.06 -7.56
CA PHE A 248 2.80 -28.09 -8.50
C PHE A 248 3.72 -28.00 -9.71
N HIS A 249 3.28 -28.51 -10.85
CA HIS A 249 3.98 -28.42 -12.13
C HIS A 249 2.97 -28.20 -13.27
N PRO A 250 3.39 -27.59 -14.39
CA PRO A 250 2.58 -27.56 -15.61
C PRO A 250 2.25 -28.97 -16.11
N ILE A 251 1.00 -29.20 -16.54
CA ILE A 251 0.56 -30.46 -17.13
C ILE A 251 0.93 -30.47 -18.63
N GLY A 252 1.75 -31.41 -19.08
CA GLY A 252 2.10 -31.56 -20.48
C GLY A 252 3.56 -32.04 -20.66
N GLU A 253 3.95 -32.34 -21.90
CA GLU A 253 5.33 -32.62 -22.24
C GLU A 253 6.22 -31.40 -22.19
N ASP A 254 5.64 -30.17 -22.41
CA ASP A 254 6.30 -28.87 -22.35
C ASP A 254 6.21 -28.33 -20.92
N LYS A 255 7.28 -28.50 -20.17
CA LYS A 255 7.39 -27.95 -18.77
C LYS A 255 7.86 -26.51 -18.73
N GLU A 256 7.66 -25.75 -19.80
CA GLU A 256 8.05 -24.34 -19.89
C GLU A 256 7.26 -23.48 -18.90
N VAL A 257 7.97 -22.79 -18.00
CA VAL A 257 7.36 -21.92 -17.01
C VAL A 257 8.26 -20.73 -16.67
N GLU A 258 7.63 -19.59 -16.43
CA GLU A 258 8.29 -18.38 -15.94
C GLU A 258 7.66 -17.99 -14.60
N TYR A 259 8.50 -17.64 -13.63
CA TYR A 259 8.10 -17.16 -12.30
C TYR A 259 8.56 -15.73 -12.09
N PHE A 260 7.69 -14.94 -11.46
CA PHE A 260 7.94 -13.54 -11.13
C PHE A 260 7.70 -13.33 -9.64
N PHE A 261 8.68 -12.86 -8.90
CA PHE A 261 8.50 -12.48 -7.51
C PHE A 261 8.47 -10.95 -7.42
N ALA A 262 7.45 -10.40 -6.80
CA ALA A 262 7.36 -8.94 -6.65
C ALA A 262 6.73 -8.52 -5.33
N SER A 263 7.09 -7.35 -4.86
CA SER A 263 6.45 -6.72 -3.71
C SER A 263 5.12 -6.06 -4.06
N ASP A 264 4.77 -5.98 -5.36
CA ASP A 264 3.52 -5.40 -5.84
C ASP A 264 3.06 -6.06 -7.15
N ALA A 265 1.74 -6.25 -7.28
CA ALA A 265 1.13 -6.86 -8.46
C ALA A 265 1.32 -6.01 -9.74
N SER A 266 1.46 -4.69 -9.61
CA SER A 266 1.70 -3.78 -10.74
C SER A 266 2.96 -4.09 -11.54
N ALA A 267 3.97 -4.69 -10.90
CA ALA A 267 5.19 -5.10 -11.56
C ALA A 267 5.05 -6.44 -12.33
N ILE A 268 4.03 -7.25 -12.01
CA ILE A 268 3.83 -8.58 -12.59
C ILE A 268 2.79 -8.57 -13.72
N ILE A 269 1.78 -7.71 -13.64
CA ILE A 269 0.59 -7.76 -14.51
C ILE A 269 0.90 -7.67 -16.01
N GLU A 270 2.04 -7.10 -16.41
CA GLU A 270 2.49 -7.09 -17.81
C GLU A 270 2.91 -8.48 -18.31
N HIS A 271 3.28 -9.36 -17.40
CA HIS A 271 3.82 -10.68 -17.71
C HIS A 271 2.79 -11.79 -17.53
N THR A 272 2.01 -11.71 -16.44
CA THR A 272 0.94 -12.66 -16.11
C THR A 272 -0.10 -12.03 -15.18
N ASN A 273 -1.34 -12.48 -15.31
CA ASN A 273 -2.42 -12.14 -14.39
C ASN A 273 -2.66 -13.22 -13.31
N ARG A 274 -1.91 -14.33 -13.33
CA ARG A 274 -2.01 -15.40 -12.33
C ARG A 274 -0.98 -15.18 -11.24
N VAL A 275 -1.45 -14.91 -10.01
CA VAL A 275 -0.59 -14.59 -8.88
C VAL A 275 -0.98 -15.36 -7.62
N ILE A 276 0.01 -15.57 -6.76
CA ILE A 276 -0.13 -16.12 -5.42
C ILE A 276 0.35 -15.06 -4.44
N PHE A 277 -0.49 -14.67 -3.50
CA PHE A 277 -0.07 -13.84 -2.39
C PHE A 277 0.51 -14.72 -1.29
N LEU A 278 1.79 -14.52 -0.97
CA LEU A 278 2.41 -15.21 0.16
C LEU A 278 1.85 -14.64 1.47
N GLU A 279 1.73 -15.49 2.48
CA GLU A 279 1.40 -15.10 3.84
C GLU A 279 2.65 -15.00 4.72
N ASP A 280 2.51 -14.46 5.93
CA ASP A 280 3.63 -14.32 6.86
C ASP A 280 4.23 -15.71 7.18
N ASP A 281 5.56 -15.79 7.15
CA ASP A 281 6.35 -17.00 7.35
C ASP A 281 6.24 -18.08 6.26
N ASP A 282 5.59 -17.77 5.12
CA ASP A 282 5.69 -18.62 3.94
C ASP A 282 7.11 -18.55 3.35
N VAL A 283 7.64 -19.72 2.96
CA VAL A 283 8.87 -19.86 2.20
C VAL A 283 8.52 -20.48 0.85
N ALA A 284 8.51 -19.65 -0.18
CA ALA A 284 8.30 -20.07 -1.55
C ALA A 284 9.66 -20.45 -2.18
N ALA A 285 9.79 -21.66 -2.65
CA ALA A 285 11.00 -22.16 -3.29
C ALA A 285 10.67 -22.65 -4.70
N VAL A 286 11.43 -22.15 -5.69
CA VAL A 286 11.40 -22.67 -7.06
C VAL A 286 12.68 -23.44 -7.30
N LYS A 287 12.50 -24.69 -7.68
CA LYS A 287 13.59 -25.62 -8.02
C LYS A 287 13.14 -26.50 -9.20
N ASP A 288 13.98 -26.62 -10.21
CA ASP A 288 13.73 -27.45 -11.41
C ASP A 288 12.35 -27.18 -12.04
N GLY A 289 11.94 -25.88 -12.07
CA GLY A 289 10.65 -25.44 -12.59
C GLY A 289 9.44 -25.71 -11.69
N ASN A 290 9.64 -26.31 -10.51
CA ASN A 290 8.58 -26.60 -9.56
C ASN A 290 8.54 -25.54 -8.45
N LEU A 291 7.36 -24.96 -8.21
CA LEU A 291 7.13 -24.06 -7.09
C LEU A 291 6.55 -24.84 -5.91
N THR A 292 7.20 -24.71 -4.76
CA THR A 292 6.71 -25.26 -3.48
C THR A 292 6.60 -24.14 -2.44
N ILE A 293 5.61 -24.23 -1.58
CA ILE A 293 5.44 -23.30 -0.46
C ILE A 293 5.54 -24.06 0.84
N HIS A 294 6.44 -23.64 1.70
CA HIS A 294 6.74 -24.28 2.98
C HIS A 294 6.47 -23.34 4.13
N ARG A 295 6.19 -23.91 5.31
CA ARG A 295 6.01 -23.18 6.55
C ARG A 295 6.59 -23.98 7.71
N LEU A 296 7.22 -23.30 8.66
CA LEU A 296 7.89 -23.95 9.80
C LEU A 296 6.94 -24.34 10.93
N LYS A 297 5.90 -23.53 11.17
CA LYS A 297 4.93 -23.76 12.24
C LYS A 297 3.51 -23.72 11.66
N ARG A 298 2.66 -24.60 12.14
CA ARG A 298 1.24 -24.63 11.82
C ARG A 298 0.46 -23.88 12.90
N ALA A 299 -0.29 -22.85 12.54
CA ALA A 299 -1.32 -22.27 13.41
C ALA A 299 -2.65 -22.98 13.17
N LEU A 300 -3.50 -23.08 14.20
CA LEU A 300 -4.73 -23.87 14.16
C LEU A 300 -5.78 -23.35 13.16
N ASP A 301 -5.73 -22.06 12.80
CA ASP A 301 -6.73 -21.38 11.96
C ASP A 301 -6.19 -20.99 10.57
N GLU A 302 -5.05 -21.52 10.13
CA GLU A 302 -4.44 -21.13 8.86
C GLU A 302 -4.83 -22.03 7.70
N SER A 303 -4.96 -21.41 6.51
CA SER A 303 -5.23 -22.11 5.24
C SER A 303 -4.09 -23.08 4.90
N ILE A 304 -4.45 -24.30 4.54
CA ILE A 304 -3.51 -25.39 4.17
C ILE A 304 -3.00 -25.27 2.73
N ALA A 305 -3.53 -24.34 1.95
CA ALA A 305 -3.14 -24.12 0.56
C ALA A 305 -3.17 -22.63 0.21
N ARG A 306 -2.42 -22.23 -0.80
CA ARG A 306 -2.45 -20.89 -1.39
C ARG A 306 -3.16 -20.94 -2.73
N GLU A 307 -4.16 -20.06 -2.87
CA GLU A 307 -4.94 -19.94 -4.09
C GLU A 307 -4.18 -19.13 -5.15
N ILE A 308 -4.26 -19.60 -6.40
CA ILE A 308 -3.80 -18.84 -7.56
C ILE A 308 -4.92 -17.89 -7.96
N ILE A 309 -4.72 -16.61 -7.70
CA ILE A 309 -5.70 -15.57 -7.97
C ILE A 309 -5.46 -14.99 -9.36
N THR A 310 -6.52 -14.87 -10.17
CA THR A 310 -6.46 -14.15 -11.43
C THR A 310 -6.73 -12.66 -11.21
N LEU A 311 -5.74 -11.82 -11.44
CA LEU A 311 -5.88 -10.37 -11.35
C LEU A 311 -6.78 -9.86 -12.48
N LYS A 312 -7.81 -9.09 -12.12
CA LYS A 312 -8.75 -8.46 -13.08
C LYS A 312 -8.37 -6.99 -13.35
N MET A 313 -7.11 -6.67 -13.31
CA MET A 313 -6.60 -5.32 -13.52
C MET A 313 -6.18 -5.15 -14.98
N ALA A 314 -6.66 -4.08 -15.65
CA ALA A 314 -6.24 -3.76 -17.00
C ALA A 314 -4.89 -3.02 -16.98
N ILE A 315 -3.99 -3.36 -17.89
CA ILE A 315 -2.68 -2.68 -18.02
C ILE A 315 -2.84 -1.16 -18.20
N GLN A 316 -3.86 -0.73 -18.94
CA GLN A 316 -4.17 0.69 -19.18
C GLN A 316 -4.45 1.47 -17.90
N GLU A 317 -5.00 0.83 -16.87
CA GLU A 317 -5.27 1.47 -15.58
C GLU A 317 -3.98 1.86 -14.83
N ILE A 318 -2.89 1.09 -15.04
CA ILE A 318 -1.58 1.32 -14.43
C ILE A 318 -0.71 2.27 -15.25
N MET A 319 -1.09 2.58 -16.50
CA MET A 319 -0.34 3.48 -17.37
C MET A 319 -0.69 4.94 -17.07
N LYS A 320 0.30 5.82 -17.13
CA LYS A 320 0.11 7.25 -16.92
C LYS A 320 -0.78 7.91 -17.98
N GLY A 321 -0.80 7.36 -19.21
CA GLY A 321 -1.54 7.91 -20.32
C GLY A 321 -1.03 9.30 -20.75
N SER A 322 -1.94 10.20 -21.10
CA SER A 322 -1.64 11.58 -21.55
C SER A 322 -1.31 12.55 -20.40
N TYR A 323 -1.44 12.13 -19.14
CA TYR A 323 -1.18 12.99 -17.99
C TYR A 323 0.32 13.19 -17.75
N SER A 324 0.69 14.33 -17.19
CA SER A 324 2.09 14.63 -16.86
C SER A 324 2.60 13.80 -15.68
N SER A 325 1.73 13.41 -14.76
CA SER A 325 2.03 12.62 -13.57
C SER A 325 0.89 11.67 -13.19
N PHE A 326 1.19 10.62 -12.40
CA PHE A 326 0.17 9.75 -11.84
C PHE A 326 -0.77 10.52 -10.90
N MET A 327 -0.26 11.43 -10.11
CA MET A 327 -1.10 12.23 -9.24
C MET A 327 -2.12 13.06 -10.01
N GLN A 328 -1.71 13.72 -11.11
CA GLN A 328 -2.66 14.43 -11.97
C GLN A 328 -3.72 13.49 -12.50
N LYS A 329 -3.31 12.34 -13.06
CA LYS A 329 -4.24 11.30 -13.53
C LYS A 329 -5.25 10.93 -12.45
N GLU A 330 -4.79 10.62 -11.25
CA GLU A 330 -5.62 10.15 -10.14
C GLU A 330 -6.57 11.22 -9.60
N ILE A 331 -6.19 12.51 -9.64
CA ILE A 331 -7.10 13.62 -9.34
C ILE A 331 -8.23 13.67 -10.39
N PHE A 332 -7.89 13.56 -11.68
CA PHE A 332 -8.87 13.62 -12.77
C PHE A 332 -9.69 12.34 -12.95
N GLU A 333 -9.26 11.21 -12.42
CA GLU A 333 -10.02 9.96 -12.40
C GLU A 333 -11.10 9.88 -11.30
N GLN A 334 -11.18 10.85 -10.39
CA GLN A 334 -12.11 10.78 -9.26
C GLN A 334 -13.59 10.65 -9.67
N PRO A 335 -14.11 11.24 -10.76
CA PRO A 335 -15.48 10.99 -11.21
C PRO A 335 -15.73 9.52 -11.49
N GLU A 336 -14.79 8.85 -12.15
CA GLU A 336 -14.87 7.43 -12.48
C GLU A 336 -14.68 6.54 -11.25
N SER A 337 -13.70 6.85 -10.39
CA SER A 337 -13.45 6.07 -9.17
C SER A 337 -14.62 6.12 -8.21
N VAL A 338 -15.26 7.27 -8.04
CA VAL A 338 -16.48 7.45 -7.23
C VAL A 338 -17.64 6.66 -7.84
N PHE A 339 -17.82 6.72 -9.15
CA PHE A 339 -18.82 5.91 -9.85
C PHE A 339 -18.59 4.40 -9.63
N ASN A 340 -17.34 3.93 -9.81
CA ASN A 340 -16.96 2.53 -9.60
C ASN A 340 -17.15 2.07 -8.15
N THR A 341 -16.90 2.95 -7.18
CA THR A 341 -17.15 2.69 -5.76
C THR A 341 -18.64 2.43 -5.49
N MET A 342 -19.53 3.16 -6.14
CA MET A 342 -21.00 3.02 -5.99
C MET A 342 -21.60 1.91 -6.85
N ARG A 343 -20.95 1.55 -7.96
CA ARG A 343 -21.49 0.63 -8.97
C ARG A 343 -21.86 -0.72 -8.36
N GLY A 344 -23.12 -1.13 -8.59
CA GLY A 344 -23.69 -2.37 -8.05
C GLY A 344 -24.01 -2.33 -6.54
N ARG A 345 -23.80 -1.20 -5.86
CA ARG A 345 -24.04 -1.02 -4.43
C ARG A 345 -25.18 -0.06 -4.13
N VAL A 346 -25.31 1.01 -4.90
CA VAL A 346 -26.37 2.01 -4.76
C VAL A 346 -27.43 1.76 -5.83
N ASN A 347 -28.64 1.46 -5.40
CA ASN A 347 -29.81 1.36 -6.26
C ASN A 347 -30.60 2.67 -6.16
N LEU A 348 -30.50 3.49 -7.20
CA LEU A 348 -31.10 4.83 -7.23
C LEU A 348 -32.63 4.80 -7.34
N ASP A 349 -33.19 3.78 -8.00
CA ASP A 349 -34.64 3.66 -8.21
C ASP A 349 -35.36 3.20 -6.93
N LYS A 350 -34.71 2.35 -6.15
CA LYS A 350 -35.24 1.83 -4.88
C LYS A 350 -34.76 2.63 -3.67
N GLU A 351 -33.91 3.61 -3.87
CA GLU A 351 -33.22 4.36 -2.82
C GLU A 351 -32.60 3.44 -1.73
N THR A 352 -31.92 2.37 -2.17
CA THR A 352 -31.30 1.38 -1.28
C THR A 352 -29.79 1.25 -1.54
N VAL A 353 -29.05 0.91 -0.48
CA VAL A 353 -27.61 0.64 -0.56
C VAL A 353 -27.35 -0.77 -0.03
N VAL A 354 -26.50 -1.52 -0.74
CA VAL A 354 -26.09 -2.87 -0.36
C VAL A 354 -24.57 -2.98 -0.40
N LEU A 355 -23.97 -3.44 0.69
CA LEU A 355 -22.54 -3.73 0.82
C LEU A 355 -22.38 -5.25 1.02
N GLY A 356 -22.15 -5.97 -0.09
CA GLY A 356 -22.10 -7.44 -0.09
C GLY A 356 -21.06 -8.03 0.87
N GLY A 357 -19.87 -7.40 0.95
CA GLY A 357 -18.77 -7.91 1.78
C GLY A 357 -18.97 -7.85 3.30
N ILE A 358 -20.02 -7.16 3.78
CA ILE A 358 -20.38 -7.11 5.22
C ILE A 358 -21.76 -7.69 5.49
N LYS A 359 -22.47 -8.16 4.47
CA LYS A 359 -23.89 -8.54 4.55
C LYS A 359 -24.16 -9.59 5.63
N ASP A 360 -23.33 -10.62 5.70
CA ASP A 360 -23.50 -11.74 6.62
C ASP A 360 -23.22 -11.35 8.08
N TYR A 361 -22.40 -10.31 8.29
CA TYR A 361 -22.05 -9.78 9.61
C TYR A 361 -22.91 -8.58 10.03
N LEU A 362 -23.78 -8.07 9.15
CA LEU A 362 -24.59 -6.88 9.43
C LEU A 362 -25.46 -7.01 10.70
N PRO A 363 -26.10 -8.18 11.00
CA PRO A 363 -26.85 -8.34 12.24
C PRO A 363 -25.98 -8.21 13.49
N GLU A 364 -24.71 -8.64 13.43
CA GLU A 364 -23.75 -8.50 14.52
C GLU A 364 -23.29 -7.04 14.63
N ILE A 365 -22.95 -6.41 13.53
CA ILE A 365 -22.55 -5.00 13.48
C ILE A 365 -23.65 -4.09 14.05
N LYS A 366 -24.92 -4.33 13.73
CA LYS A 366 -26.07 -3.56 14.26
C LYS A 366 -26.27 -3.69 15.78
N ARG A 367 -25.68 -4.70 16.42
CA ARG A 367 -25.75 -4.92 17.88
C ARG A 367 -24.59 -4.27 18.64
N CYS A 368 -23.59 -3.71 17.95
CA CYS A 368 -22.45 -3.13 18.63
C CYS A 368 -22.84 -1.90 19.46
N ARG A 369 -22.02 -1.58 20.44
CA ARG A 369 -22.22 -0.41 21.30
C ARG A 369 -21.44 0.81 20.84
N ARG A 370 -20.39 0.61 20.05
CA ARG A 370 -19.58 1.66 19.46
C ARG A 370 -18.88 1.18 18.21
N LEU A 371 -18.55 2.13 17.35
CA LEU A 371 -17.74 1.92 16.16
C LEU A 371 -16.36 2.53 16.40
N LEU A 372 -15.30 1.80 16.07
CA LEU A 372 -13.94 2.31 16.06
C LEU A 372 -13.44 2.35 14.62
N LEU A 373 -13.03 3.53 14.16
CA LEU A 373 -12.44 3.75 12.84
C LEU A 373 -10.94 3.98 13.02
N ILE A 374 -10.10 3.06 12.56
CA ILE A 374 -8.66 3.06 12.81
C ILE A 374 -7.93 3.16 11.47
N GLY A 375 -7.02 4.12 11.35
CA GLY A 375 -6.24 4.35 10.13
C GLY A 375 -5.04 5.25 10.35
N CYS A 376 -4.28 5.48 9.29
CA CYS A 376 -3.13 6.38 9.26
C CYS A 376 -3.25 7.40 8.12
N GLY A 377 -2.76 8.63 8.34
CA GLY A 377 -2.69 9.68 7.32
C GLY A 377 -4.04 9.95 6.65
N THR A 378 -4.09 9.88 5.31
CA THR A 378 -5.30 10.12 4.51
C THR A 378 -6.46 9.20 4.90
N SER A 379 -6.20 7.94 5.26
CA SER A 379 -7.25 7.01 5.72
C SER A 379 -7.83 7.41 7.08
N TYR A 380 -7.02 7.96 7.97
CA TYR A 380 -7.50 8.56 9.21
C TYR A 380 -8.37 9.81 8.95
N HIS A 381 -8.00 10.64 7.97
CA HIS A 381 -8.81 11.80 7.58
C HIS A 381 -10.15 11.41 6.97
N SER A 382 -10.22 10.32 6.19
CA SER A 382 -11.49 9.80 5.66
C SER A 382 -12.43 9.33 6.79
N ALA A 383 -11.87 8.77 7.86
CA ALA A 383 -12.63 8.39 9.06
C ALA A 383 -13.17 9.62 9.79
N ILE A 384 -12.34 10.68 9.98
CA ILE A 384 -12.80 11.95 10.59
C ILE A 384 -13.92 12.58 9.75
N ALA A 385 -13.79 12.58 8.42
CA ALA A 385 -14.77 13.15 7.50
C ALA A 385 -16.16 12.52 7.64
N THR A 386 -16.21 11.24 7.97
CA THR A 386 -17.45 10.45 8.02
C THR A 386 -17.97 10.20 9.43
N ARG A 387 -17.21 10.57 10.46
CA ARG A 387 -17.63 10.38 11.87
C ARG A 387 -19.01 10.96 12.14
N GLN A 388 -19.23 12.24 11.77
CA GLN A 388 -20.47 12.95 12.07
C GLN A 388 -21.70 12.27 11.42
N ILE A 389 -21.62 11.86 10.13
CA ILE A 389 -22.73 11.20 9.45
C ILE A 389 -22.96 9.77 9.98
N LEU A 390 -21.90 9.08 10.41
CA LEU A 390 -22.04 7.78 11.07
C LEU A 390 -22.77 7.94 12.40
N GLU A 391 -22.40 8.89 13.25
CA GLU A 391 -23.09 9.18 14.51
C GLU A 391 -24.55 9.59 14.27
N GLU A 392 -24.80 10.43 13.26
CA GLU A 392 -26.16 10.88 12.89
C GLU A 392 -27.06 9.72 12.49
N LEU A 393 -26.63 8.89 11.55
CA LEU A 393 -27.47 7.84 10.98
C LEU A 393 -27.55 6.57 11.83
N THR A 394 -26.50 6.25 12.59
CA THR A 394 -26.44 5.03 13.39
C THR A 394 -26.83 5.23 14.85
N GLU A 395 -26.77 6.48 15.36
CA GLU A 395 -26.92 6.84 16.79
C GLU A 395 -25.97 6.06 17.70
N LEU A 396 -24.80 5.66 17.16
CA LEU A 396 -23.74 4.97 17.89
C LEU A 396 -22.58 5.95 18.14
N PRO A 397 -21.89 5.84 19.27
CA PRO A 397 -20.61 6.53 19.48
C PRO A 397 -19.59 6.05 18.46
N VAL A 398 -18.94 6.99 17.74
CA VAL A 398 -17.90 6.71 16.75
C VAL A 398 -16.56 7.26 17.21
N MET A 399 -15.63 6.40 17.51
CA MET A 399 -14.25 6.74 17.85
C MET A 399 -13.39 6.68 16.59
N VAL A 400 -12.58 7.71 16.38
CA VAL A 400 -11.62 7.76 15.27
C VAL A 400 -10.22 7.83 15.84
N GLU A 401 -9.38 6.85 15.49
CA GLU A 401 -8.09 6.61 16.13
C GLU A 401 -6.96 6.54 15.10
N LEU A 402 -5.83 7.17 15.43
CA LEU A 402 -4.57 6.91 14.75
C LEU A 402 -4.02 5.56 15.19
N ALA A 403 -3.69 4.68 14.24
CA ALA A 403 -3.29 3.32 14.56
C ALA A 403 -2.06 3.24 15.50
N SER A 404 -1.05 4.10 15.32
CA SER A 404 0.13 4.16 16.18
C SER A 404 -0.22 4.60 17.59
N ASP A 405 -0.90 5.74 17.76
CA ASP A 405 -1.31 6.27 19.08
C ASP A 405 -2.25 5.30 19.81
N PHE A 406 -3.16 4.66 19.08
CA PHE A 406 -4.05 3.62 19.59
C PHE A 406 -3.30 2.46 20.23
N LEU A 407 -2.22 2.01 19.63
CA LEU A 407 -1.34 0.96 20.13
C LEU A 407 -0.53 1.42 21.33
N ASP A 408 0.09 2.60 21.25
CA ASP A 408 0.93 3.15 22.32
C ASP A 408 0.15 3.36 23.63
N ARG A 409 -1.12 3.77 23.51
CA ARG A 409 -2.03 3.91 24.68
C ARG A 409 -2.57 2.60 25.20
N ASN A 410 -2.39 1.47 24.51
CA ASN A 410 -3.04 0.20 24.83
C ASN A 410 -4.57 0.35 25.00
N THR A 411 -5.21 0.99 24.04
CA THR A 411 -6.63 1.38 24.09
C THR A 411 -7.54 0.18 24.44
N PRO A 412 -8.45 0.31 25.43
CA PRO A 412 -9.35 -0.77 25.82
C PRO A 412 -10.29 -1.17 24.68
N ILE A 413 -10.35 -2.47 24.38
CA ILE A 413 -11.21 -3.08 23.36
C ILE A 413 -12.09 -4.13 24.02
N PHE A 414 -13.37 -4.14 23.64
CA PHE A 414 -14.39 -5.05 24.12
C PHE A 414 -14.87 -5.98 23.00
N ARG A 415 -15.48 -7.11 23.37
CA ARG A 415 -15.97 -8.09 22.39
C ARG A 415 -17.14 -7.59 21.55
N ASP A 416 -17.90 -6.65 22.03
CA ASP A 416 -19.02 -6.00 21.36
C ASP A 416 -18.61 -4.73 20.60
N ASP A 417 -17.32 -4.46 20.47
CA ASP A 417 -16.78 -3.42 19.59
C ASP A 417 -16.74 -3.90 18.14
N VAL A 418 -17.01 -2.99 17.22
CA VAL A 418 -16.76 -3.18 15.79
C VAL A 418 -15.64 -2.23 15.35
N CYS A 419 -14.54 -2.83 14.91
CA CYS A 419 -13.32 -2.10 14.58
C CYS A 419 -13.11 -2.10 13.05
N PHE A 420 -13.12 -0.91 12.45
CA PHE A 420 -12.84 -0.67 11.04
C PHE A 420 -11.37 -0.33 10.86
N PHE A 421 -10.70 -1.06 9.97
CA PHE A 421 -9.31 -0.83 9.61
C PHE A 421 -9.25 -0.31 8.18
N ILE A 422 -8.94 0.99 8.06
CA ILE A 422 -9.01 1.74 6.81
C ILE A 422 -7.60 1.91 6.26
N SER A 423 -7.36 1.40 5.05
CA SER A 423 -6.05 1.51 4.38
C SER A 423 -6.22 1.36 2.88
N GLN A 424 -5.63 2.26 2.09
CA GLN A 424 -5.62 2.15 0.63
C GLN A 424 -4.90 0.87 0.18
N SER A 425 -3.68 0.64 0.64
CA SER A 425 -2.87 -0.53 0.29
C SER A 425 -3.30 -1.82 1.01
N GLY A 426 -3.92 -1.69 2.19
CA GLY A 426 -4.20 -2.81 3.07
C GLY A 426 -2.96 -3.47 3.68
N GLU A 427 -1.79 -2.78 3.61
CA GLU A 427 -0.49 -3.27 4.08
C GLU A 427 0.21 -2.27 5.03
N THR A 428 -0.53 -1.32 5.60
CA THR A 428 0.02 -0.34 6.54
C THR A 428 0.36 -1.03 7.85
N ALA A 429 1.63 -1.00 8.24
CA ALA A 429 2.16 -1.78 9.38
C ALA A 429 1.41 -1.50 10.69
N ASP A 430 1.31 -0.23 11.12
CA ASP A 430 0.60 0.13 12.34
C ASP A 430 -0.87 -0.29 12.32
N THR A 431 -1.53 -0.14 11.17
CA THR A 431 -2.93 -0.55 10.99
C THR A 431 -3.09 -2.07 11.13
N LEU A 432 -2.15 -2.86 10.60
CA LEU A 432 -2.14 -4.32 10.74
C LEU A 432 -1.89 -4.76 12.18
N ILE A 433 -0.94 -4.13 12.87
CA ILE A 433 -0.66 -4.44 14.28
C ILE A 433 -1.89 -4.11 15.13
N ALA A 434 -2.54 -2.96 14.88
CA ALA A 434 -3.77 -2.58 15.57
C ALA A 434 -4.93 -3.55 15.26
N LEU A 435 -5.05 -4.05 14.05
CA LEU A 435 -6.02 -5.07 13.66
C LEU A 435 -5.82 -6.35 14.51
N ARG A 436 -4.60 -6.86 14.54
CA ARG A 436 -4.25 -8.06 15.28
C ARG A 436 -4.48 -7.88 16.80
N TYR A 437 -4.16 -6.70 17.33
CA TYR A 437 -4.44 -6.32 18.72
C TYR A 437 -5.95 -6.39 19.04
N CYS A 438 -6.82 -5.86 18.18
CA CYS A 438 -8.27 -5.91 18.37
C CYS A 438 -8.83 -7.33 18.18
N LYS A 439 -8.33 -8.07 17.18
CA LYS A 439 -8.74 -9.44 16.88
C LYS A 439 -8.47 -10.38 18.05
N GLN A 440 -7.30 -10.28 18.68
CA GLN A 440 -6.94 -11.06 19.87
C GLN A 440 -7.87 -10.80 21.08
N ARG A 441 -8.53 -9.63 21.12
CA ARG A 441 -9.48 -9.25 22.17
C ARG A 441 -10.93 -9.63 21.85
N GLY A 442 -11.16 -10.25 20.69
CA GLY A 442 -12.44 -10.77 20.27
C GLY A 442 -13.39 -9.73 19.66
N ALA A 443 -12.90 -8.55 19.26
CA ALA A 443 -13.69 -7.56 18.52
C ALA A 443 -13.98 -8.04 17.10
N LEU A 444 -15.10 -7.57 16.51
CA LEU A 444 -15.40 -7.79 15.10
C LEU A 444 -14.53 -6.87 14.24
N ILE A 445 -13.82 -7.45 13.29
CA ILE A 445 -12.86 -6.76 12.43
C ILE A 445 -13.45 -6.55 11.04
N VAL A 446 -13.51 -5.29 10.59
CA VAL A 446 -13.98 -4.89 9.27
C VAL A 446 -12.84 -4.20 8.52
N GLY A 447 -12.43 -4.74 7.38
CA GLY A 447 -11.40 -4.13 6.52
C GLY A 447 -12.02 -3.18 5.49
N VAL A 448 -11.46 -1.97 5.33
CA VAL A 448 -11.82 -1.04 4.24
C VAL A 448 -10.58 -0.80 3.40
N THR A 449 -10.49 -1.47 2.24
CA THR A 449 -9.25 -1.52 1.45
C THR A 449 -9.51 -1.29 -0.03
N ASN A 450 -8.48 -0.82 -0.76
CA ASN A 450 -8.53 -0.74 -2.22
C ASN A 450 -7.87 -1.95 -2.89
N THR A 451 -6.79 -2.48 -2.28
CA THR A 451 -6.04 -3.60 -2.85
C THR A 451 -6.66 -4.93 -2.43
N VAL A 452 -7.18 -5.65 -3.43
CA VAL A 452 -7.71 -7.01 -3.26
C VAL A 452 -6.60 -7.96 -2.82
N GLY A 453 -6.89 -8.86 -1.88
CA GLY A 453 -5.92 -9.84 -1.39
C GLY A 453 -4.84 -9.27 -0.46
N SER A 454 -4.95 -8.02 -0.03
CA SER A 454 -4.05 -7.41 0.96
C SER A 454 -4.17 -8.07 2.35
N SER A 455 -3.18 -7.87 3.21
CA SER A 455 -3.15 -8.47 4.55
C SER A 455 -4.35 -8.05 5.40
N ILE A 456 -4.74 -6.75 5.40
CA ILE A 456 -5.96 -6.31 6.09
C ILE A 456 -7.19 -7.04 5.55
N CYS A 457 -7.31 -7.21 4.22
CA CYS A 457 -8.43 -7.91 3.61
C CYS A 457 -8.50 -9.37 4.07
N ARG A 458 -7.37 -10.08 4.11
CA ARG A 458 -7.32 -11.50 4.50
C ARG A 458 -7.51 -11.73 6.00
N GLU A 459 -7.03 -10.82 6.85
CA GLU A 459 -7.08 -10.97 8.30
C GLU A 459 -8.37 -10.44 8.93
N SER A 460 -9.19 -9.68 8.17
CA SER A 460 -10.50 -9.18 8.61
C SER A 460 -11.57 -10.26 8.54
N HIS A 461 -12.60 -10.17 9.37
CA HIS A 461 -13.75 -11.07 9.34
C HIS A 461 -14.65 -10.77 8.14
N CYS A 462 -14.79 -9.49 7.78
CA CYS A 462 -15.53 -9.00 6.63
C CYS A 462 -14.95 -7.66 6.16
N GLY A 463 -15.44 -7.10 5.05
CA GLY A 463 -14.88 -5.84 4.60
C GLY A 463 -15.58 -5.17 3.41
N ILE A 464 -15.08 -4.00 3.08
CA ILE A 464 -15.54 -3.16 1.98
C ILE A 464 -14.36 -2.85 1.07
N HIS A 465 -14.38 -3.32 -0.16
CA HIS A 465 -13.46 -2.85 -1.18
C HIS A 465 -13.92 -1.51 -1.73
N ILE A 466 -13.04 -0.51 -1.75
CA ILE A 466 -13.42 0.83 -2.20
C ILE A 466 -13.51 0.96 -3.73
N ASN A 467 -12.90 0.04 -4.48
CA ASN A 467 -12.94 -0.03 -5.95
C ASN A 467 -12.51 1.28 -6.65
N ALA A 468 -11.55 2.00 -6.07
CA ALA A 468 -11.05 3.25 -6.65
C ALA A 468 -10.15 3.06 -7.89
N GLY A 469 -9.83 1.81 -8.23
CA GLY A 469 -8.78 1.48 -9.19
C GLY A 469 -7.37 1.64 -8.61
N PRO A 470 -6.31 1.30 -9.36
CA PRO A 470 -4.94 1.42 -8.89
C PRO A 470 -4.57 2.86 -8.56
N GLU A 471 -3.97 3.09 -7.39
CA GLU A 471 -3.43 4.38 -6.97
C GLU A 471 -1.92 4.26 -6.82
N ILE A 472 -1.19 4.90 -7.73
CA ILE A 472 0.26 4.81 -7.90
C ILE A 472 0.96 6.07 -7.40
N GLY A 473 0.26 7.22 -7.46
CA GLY A 473 0.76 8.50 -6.96
C GLY A 473 1.21 8.43 -5.51
N VAL A 474 2.25 9.20 -5.18
CA VAL A 474 2.84 9.21 -3.83
C VAL A 474 1.83 9.64 -2.77
N ALA A 475 1.01 10.64 -3.09
CA ALA A 475 -0.02 11.17 -2.22
C ALA A 475 -1.39 10.62 -2.64
N SER A 476 -2.09 10.01 -1.71
CA SER A 476 -3.43 9.47 -1.94
C SER A 476 -4.43 10.58 -2.27
N THR A 477 -5.24 10.38 -3.31
CA THR A 477 -6.26 11.33 -3.78
C THR A 477 -7.60 10.64 -4.00
N LYS A 478 -7.73 9.82 -5.04
CA LYS A 478 -8.98 9.11 -5.37
C LYS A 478 -9.36 8.05 -4.34
N ALA A 479 -8.39 7.44 -3.65
CA ALA A 479 -8.69 6.53 -2.56
C ALA A 479 -9.32 7.24 -1.36
N TYR A 480 -8.94 8.49 -1.07
CA TYR A 480 -9.58 9.30 -0.03
C TYR A 480 -11.09 9.47 -0.29
N THR A 481 -11.45 9.97 -1.48
CA THR A 481 -12.85 10.19 -1.84
C THR A 481 -13.66 8.89 -1.89
N SER A 482 -13.04 7.80 -2.33
CA SER A 482 -13.67 6.47 -2.37
C SER A 482 -13.81 5.83 -0.97
N GLN A 483 -12.84 6.02 -0.06
CA GLN A 483 -12.97 5.61 1.36
C GLN A 483 -14.09 6.39 2.05
N PHE A 484 -14.09 7.71 1.89
CA PHE A 484 -15.15 8.60 2.39
C PHE A 484 -16.51 8.07 1.95
N LEU A 485 -16.70 7.88 0.65
CA LEU A 485 -17.95 7.39 0.06
C LEU A 485 -18.35 6.01 0.59
N SER A 486 -17.39 5.09 0.74
CA SER A 486 -17.65 3.75 1.27
C SER A 486 -18.15 3.78 2.70
N LEU A 487 -17.64 4.68 3.53
CA LEU A 487 -18.10 4.87 4.91
C LEU A 487 -19.48 5.55 4.98
N VAL A 488 -19.79 6.49 4.06
CA VAL A 488 -21.14 7.05 3.92
C VAL A 488 -22.15 5.96 3.50
N MET A 489 -21.79 5.12 2.54
CA MET A 489 -22.62 3.98 2.16
C MET A 489 -22.83 3.00 3.32
N PHE A 490 -21.82 2.79 4.15
CA PHE A 490 -21.95 1.98 5.37
C PHE A 490 -22.95 2.61 6.35
N ALA A 491 -22.90 3.92 6.58
CA ALA A 491 -23.88 4.62 7.43
C ALA A 491 -25.31 4.46 6.90
N LEU A 492 -25.49 4.51 5.56
CA LEU A 492 -26.78 4.28 4.93
C LEU A 492 -27.27 2.83 5.10
N VAL A 493 -26.40 1.84 5.04
CA VAL A 493 -26.75 0.43 5.29
C VAL A 493 -27.14 0.20 6.75
N MET A 494 -26.44 0.84 7.70
CA MET A 494 -26.72 0.72 9.13
C MET A 494 -28.06 1.30 9.56
N SER A 495 -28.59 2.26 8.80
CA SER A 495 -29.83 2.98 9.09
C SER A 495 -31.01 2.59 8.20
N ASP A 496 -30.94 1.47 7.46
CA ASP A 496 -31.95 1.06 6.47
C ASP A 496 -33.32 0.74 7.07
N ASP A 497 -33.37 0.31 8.32
CA ASP A 497 -34.57 -0.01 9.11
C ASP A 497 -35.11 1.19 9.94
N ARG A 498 -34.44 2.36 9.90
CA ARG A 498 -34.84 3.52 10.68
C ARG A 498 -35.78 4.45 9.91
N ILE A 499 -37.08 4.38 10.22
CA ILE A 499 -38.13 5.15 9.53
C ILE A 499 -37.88 6.67 9.68
N SER A 500 -37.45 7.14 10.85
CA SER A 500 -37.16 8.55 11.13
C SER A 500 -36.05 9.12 10.24
N MET A 501 -35.12 8.28 9.79
CA MET A 501 -33.98 8.69 8.97
C MET A 501 -34.27 8.61 7.46
N GLN A 502 -35.41 8.11 7.02
CA GLN A 502 -35.70 7.91 5.59
C GLN A 502 -35.57 9.21 4.77
N PRO A 503 -36.08 10.39 5.21
CA PRO A 503 -35.91 11.62 4.43
C PRO A 503 -34.44 11.98 4.22
N ARG A 504 -33.64 11.85 5.28
CA ARG A 504 -32.19 12.15 5.24
C ARG A 504 -31.44 11.16 4.34
N ARG A 505 -31.77 9.89 4.43
CA ARG A 505 -31.20 8.84 3.59
C ARG A 505 -31.48 9.08 2.10
N SER A 506 -32.75 9.40 1.77
CA SER A 506 -33.15 9.73 0.40
C SER A 506 -32.41 10.94 -0.15
N GLU A 507 -32.24 11.99 0.67
CA GLU A 507 -31.46 13.17 0.33
C GLU A 507 -30.01 12.79 -0.03
N ILE A 508 -29.34 11.99 0.82
CA ILE A 508 -27.97 11.57 0.59
C ILE A 508 -27.87 10.69 -0.68
N ILE A 509 -28.77 9.74 -0.88
CA ILE A 509 -28.76 8.85 -2.06
C ILE A 509 -28.95 9.65 -3.35
N ARG A 510 -29.81 10.68 -3.34
CA ARG A 510 -29.96 11.59 -4.49
C ARG A 510 -28.70 12.40 -4.72
N GLY A 511 -28.03 12.86 -3.65
CA GLY A 511 -26.72 13.52 -3.74
C GLY A 511 -25.65 12.61 -4.35
N LEU A 512 -25.61 11.32 -3.97
CA LEU A 512 -24.70 10.35 -4.55
C LEU A 512 -24.88 10.18 -6.06
N LYS A 513 -26.11 10.28 -6.57
CA LYS A 513 -26.41 10.15 -8.00
C LYS A 513 -25.71 11.19 -8.86
N VAL A 514 -25.65 12.44 -8.39
CA VAL A 514 -25.11 13.56 -9.15
C VAL A 514 -23.64 13.83 -8.87
N LEU A 515 -23.09 13.20 -7.85
CA LEU A 515 -21.73 13.45 -7.35
C LEU A 515 -20.63 13.29 -8.43
N PRO A 516 -20.63 12.28 -9.31
CA PRO A 516 -19.60 12.15 -10.35
C PRO A 516 -19.58 13.35 -11.31
N GLU A 517 -20.74 13.88 -11.68
CA GLU A 517 -20.83 15.04 -12.57
C GLU A 517 -20.42 16.33 -11.85
N GLN A 518 -20.78 16.47 -10.57
CA GLN A 518 -20.32 17.60 -9.74
C GLN A 518 -18.79 17.60 -9.59
N ILE A 519 -18.16 16.42 -9.44
CA ILE A 519 -16.70 16.30 -9.41
C ILE A 519 -16.08 16.77 -10.74
N LYS A 520 -16.67 16.43 -11.89
CA LYS A 520 -16.21 16.94 -13.20
C LYS A 520 -16.29 18.46 -13.29
N GLU A 521 -17.37 19.04 -12.75
CA GLU A 521 -17.51 20.52 -12.70
C GLU A 521 -16.40 21.15 -11.85
N VAL A 522 -16.07 20.58 -10.69
CA VAL A 522 -14.98 21.06 -9.83
C VAL A 522 -13.61 20.92 -10.52
N LEU A 523 -13.38 19.82 -11.25
CA LEU A 523 -12.13 19.63 -12.00
C LEU A 523 -11.93 20.66 -13.12
N SER A 524 -12.99 21.28 -13.60
CA SER A 524 -12.88 22.40 -14.58
C SER A 524 -12.23 23.65 -14.02
N LEU A 525 -12.10 23.77 -12.69
CA LEU A 525 -11.39 24.86 -12.00
C LEU A 525 -9.86 24.74 -12.10
N ASP A 526 -9.32 23.72 -12.78
CA ASP A 526 -7.88 23.42 -12.83
C ASP A 526 -7.02 24.65 -13.19
N ASN A 527 -7.43 25.42 -14.21
CA ASN A 527 -6.73 26.63 -14.63
C ASN A 527 -6.81 27.77 -13.58
N GLU A 528 -7.95 27.93 -12.92
CA GLU A 528 -8.12 28.95 -11.87
C GLU A 528 -7.25 28.63 -10.66
N VAL A 529 -7.17 27.33 -10.30
CA VAL A 529 -6.31 26.84 -9.23
C VAL A 529 -4.83 26.99 -9.60
N LEU A 530 -4.46 26.78 -10.87
CA LEU A 530 -3.10 27.04 -11.36
C LEU A 530 -2.71 28.52 -11.19
N GLU A 531 -3.59 29.46 -11.57
CA GLU A 531 -3.32 30.90 -11.37
C GLU A 531 -3.18 31.26 -9.89
N LEU A 532 -4.01 30.68 -9.04
CA LEU A 532 -3.89 30.83 -7.59
C LEU A 532 -2.57 30.28 -7.06
N SER A 533 -2.13 29.14 -7.59
CA SER A 533 -0.88 28.49 -7.19
C SER A 533 0.35 29.34 -7.47
N LYS A 534 0.34 30.18 -8.53
CA LYS A 534 1.42 31.12 -8.87
C LYS A 534 1.63 32.18 -7.78
N GLU A 535 0.62 32.50 -6.96
CA GLU A 535 0.77 33.43 -5.86
C GLU A 535 1.30 32.76 -4.59
N LEU A 536 1.04 31.47 -4.44
CA LEU A 536 1.34 30.72 -3.23
C LEU A 536 2.65 29.97 -3.26
N TYR A 537 3.17 29.59 -4.46
CA TYR A 537 4.28 28.65 -4.56
C TYR A 537 5.59 29.11 -3.88
N GLN A 538 5.80 30.43 -3.72
CA GLN A 538 6.98 31.00 -3.03
C GLN A 538 6.79 31.12 -1.51
N LYS A 539 5.58 30.98 -1.00
CA LYS A 539 5.30 31.11 0.42
C LYS A 539 5.89 29.93 1.21
N LYS A 540 6.25 30.17 2.47
CA LYS A 540 6.86 29.15 3.34
C LYS A 540 5.82 28.33 4.12
N SER A 541 4.65 28.92 4.36
CA SER A 541 3.58 28.34 5.15
C SER A 541 2.21 28.69 4.57
N VAL A 542 1.20 27.88 4.85
CA VAL A 542 -0.20 28.14 4.56
C VAL A 542 -1.08 27.49 5.63
N LEU A 543 -2.11 28.22 6.08
CA LEU A 543 -3.10 27.70 7.00
C LEU A 543 -4.36 27.32 6.22
N VAL A 544 -4.93 26.16 6.52
CA VAL A 544 -6.17 25.68 5.90
C VAL A 544 -7.23 25.53 6.99
N MET A 545 -8.36 26.22 6.87
CA MET A 545 -9.36 26.31 7.94
C MET A 545 -10.75 25.89 7.47
N GLY A 546 -11.45 25.16 8.30
CA GLY A 546 -12.85 24.76 8.09
C GLY A 546 -13.50 24.29 9.37
N ARG A 547 -14.78 23.96 9.29
CA ARG A 547 -15.59 23.55 10.44
C ARG A 547 -16.57 22.45 10.04
N GLY A 548 -17.06 21.65 11.03
CA GLY A 548 -17.96 20.53 10.77
C GLY A 548 -17.35 19.53 9.82
N TYR A 549 -18.08 19.12 8.79
CA TYR A 549 -17.59 18.18 7.75
C TYR A 549 -16.31 18.64 7.05
N ASN A 550 -16.14 19.96 6.87
CA ASN A 550 -14.99 20.53 6.17
C ASN A 550 -13.70 20.56 7.01
N TYR A 551 -13.72 20.23 8.30
CA TYR A 551 -12.50 20.13 9.10
C TYR A 551 -11.57 19.02 8.59
N ALA A 552 -12.14 17.84 8.29
CA ALA A 552 -11.36 16.73 7.72
C ALA A 552 -10.75 17.11 6.36
N THR A 553 -11.50 17.86 5.53
CA THR A 553 -11.00 18.38 4.26
C THR A 553 -9.81 19.31 4.45
N CYS A 554 -9.83 20.15 5.48
CA CYS A 554 -8.70 21.03 5.81
C CYS A 554 -7.47 20.24 6.23
N MET A 555 -7.62 19.22 7.06
CA MET A 555 -6.53 18.32 7.46
C MET A 555 -5.93 17.61 6.25
N GLU A 556 -6.78 17.10 5.36
CA GLU A 556 -6.34 16.38 4.15
C GLU A 556 -5.65 17.33 3.16
N GLY A 557 -6.21 18.52 2.91
CA GLY A 557 -5.57 19.55 2.08
C GLY A 557 -4.22 19.98 2.61
N ALA A 558 -4.12 20.24 3.92
CA ALA A 558 -2.85 20.56 4.56
C ALA A 558 -1.84 19.43 4.48
N LEU A 559 -2.28 18.16 4.57
CA LEU A 559 -1.43 17.00 4.38
C LEU A 559 -0.88 16.96 2.95
N LYS A 560 -1.74 17.13 1.93
CA LYS A 560 -1.31 17.14 0.50
C LYS A 560 -0.31 18.25 0.23
N ILE A 561 -0.54 19.46 0.76
CA ILE A 561 0.42 20.56 0.61
C ILE A 561 1.79 20.18 1.22
N LYS A 562 1.83 19.63 2.42
CA LYS A 562 3.09 19.18 3.07
C LYS A 562 3.80 18.09 2.27
N GLU A 563 3.05 17.08 1.85
CA GLU A 563 3.62 15.90 1.17
C GLU A 563 4.25 16.24 -0.17
N LEU A 564 3.62 17.12 -0.95
CA LEU A 564 4.00 17.38 -2.33
C LEU A 564 4.91 18.58 -2.49
N THR A 565 4.67 19.64 -1.71
CA THR A 565 5.31 20.94 -1.91
C THR A 565 6.44 21.22 -0.92
N TYR A 566 6.55 20.39 0.15
CA TYR A 566 7.45 20.59 1.29
C TYR A 566 7.23 21.95 2.01
N MET A 567 6.08 22.57 1.76
CA MET A 567 5.63 23.79 2.45
C MET A 567 5.00 23.38 3.78
N HIS A 568 5.31 24.10 4.84
CA HIS A 568 4.56 23.96 6.10
C HIS A 568 3.09 24.26 5.87
N SER A 569 2.20 23.39 6.31
CA SER A 569 0.77 23.60 6.24
C SER A 569 0.07 22.94 7.42
N GLU A 570 -0.96 23.60 7.94
CA GLU A 570 -1.74 23.13 9.07
C GLU A 570 -3.23 23.22 8.76
N GLY A 571 -3.96 22.12 9.03
CA GLY A 571 -5.42 22.07 8.97
C GLY A 571 -6.00 22.46 10.34
N ILE A 572 -6.68 23.59 10.42
CA ILE A 572 -7.17 24.17 11.66
C ILE A 572 -8.70 24.09 11.73
N LEU A 573 -9.21 23.58 12.85
CA LEU A 573 -10.62 23.71 13.16
C LEU A 573 -10.97 25.19 13.40
N ALA A 574 -11.78 25.79 12.53
CA ALA A 574 -12.09 27.21 12.60
C ALA A 574 -12.70 27.64 13.96
N GLY A 575 -13.24 26.71 14.73
CA GLY A 575 -13.70 26.94 16.12
C GLY A 575 -12.56 27.24 17.09
N GLU A 576 -11.36 26.71 16.82
CA GLU A 576 -10.18 26.86 17.67
C GLU A 576 -9.31 28.08 17.29
N LEU A 577 -9.74 28.89 16.29
CA LEU A 577 -8.98 30.03 15.80
C LEU A 577 -8.56 30.98 16.91
N LYS A 578 -9.46 31.22 17.86
CA LYS A 578 -9.22 32.15 19.02
C LYS A 578 -8.29 31.60 20.09
N HIS A 579 -8.03 30.29 20.05
CA HIS A 579 -7.25 29.57 21.07
C HIS A 579 -5.79 29.39 20.70
N GLY A 580 -5.24 30.28 19.85
CA GLY A 580 -3.82 30.29 19.44
C GLY A 580 -3.62 30.71 17.99
N PRO A 581 -4.21 29.98 17.01
CA PRO A 581 -3.91 30.17 15.58
C PRO A 581 -4.16 31.61 15.07
N LEU A 582 -5.05 32.37 15.68
CA LEU A 582 -5.31 33.76 15.33
C LEU A 582 -4.06 34.65 15.46
N ALA A 583 -3.11 34.28 16.30
CA ALA A 583 -1.83 34.99 16.45
C ALA A 583 -0.92 34.88 15.22
N LEU A 584 -1.13 33.88 14.37
CA LEU A 584 -0.37 33.66 13.13
C LEU A 584 -0.90 34.49 11.96
N ILE A 585 -2.07 35.12 12.10
CA ILE A 585 -2.75 35.84 11.02
C ILE A 585 -2.20 37.25 10.89
N ASP A 586 -1.67 37.55 9.72
CA ASP A 586 -1.26 38.85 9.24
C ASP A 586 -1.50 38.94 7.71
N ASP A 587 -1.04 40.03 7.08
CA ASP A 587 -1.17 40.28 5.64
C ASP A 587 -0.23 39.38 4.78
N ALA A 588 0.79 38.77 5.39
CA ALA A 588 1.78 37.93 4.73
C ALA A 588 1.42 36.43 4.79
N MET A 589 0.66 36.00 5.80
CA MET A 589 0.27 34.61 6.01
C MET A 589 -0.87 34.20 5.07
N PRO A 590 -0.65 33.30 4.13
CA PRO A 590 -1.74 32.76 3.30
C PRO A 590 -2.69 31.91 4.15
N VAL A 591 -3.98 32.17 3.98
CA VAL A 591 -5.06 31.43 4.64
C VAL A 591 -6.02 30.93 3.58
N VAL A 592 -6.27 29.63 3.55
CA VAL A 592 -7.35 29.02 2.77
C VAL A 592 -8.49 28.65 3.71
N MET A 593 -9.70 29.12 3.43
CA MET A 593 -10.88 28.81 4.23
C MET A 593 -11.93 28.08 3.40
N ILE A 594 -12.50 27.01 3.97
CA ILE A 594 -13.65 26.33 3.37
C ILE A 594 -14.91 26.79 4.10
N VAL A 595 -15.82 27.43 3.36
CA VAL A 595 -17.07 27.99 3.87
C VAL A 595 -18.22 27.52 2.99
N THR A 596 -19.05 26.64 3.53
CA THR A 596 -20.20 26.03 2.84
C THR A 596 -21.49 26.31 3.60
N LYS A 597 -22.63 26.30 2.91
CA LYS A 597 -23.97 26.59 3.50
C LYS A 597 -24.51 25.38 4.24
N ASP A 598 -23.83 25.00 5.30
CA ASP A 598 -24.17 23.92 6.22
C ASP A 598 -24.66 24.49 7.58
N PRO A 599 -25.09 23.67 8.55
CA PRO A 599 -25.54 24.12 9.87
C PRO A 599 -24.53 24.96 10.66
N VAL A 600 -23.24 24.93 10.27
CA VAL A 600 -22.18 25.70 10.92
C VAL A 600 -21.73 26.96 10.14
N TYR A 601 -22.42 27.28 9.02
CA TYR A 601 -22.10 28.38 8.11
C TYR A 601 -21.86 29.71 8.86
N THR A 602 -22.82 30.15 9.71
CA THR A 602 -22.69 31.40 10.49
C THR A 602 -21.45 31.41 11.37
N LYS A 603 -21.07 30.25 11.92
CA LYS A 603 -19.87 30.11 12.75
C LYS A 603 -18.59 30.17 11.90
N CYS A 604 -18.62 29.68 10.66
CA CYS A 604 -17.53 29.83 9.71
C CYS A 604 -17.36 31.25 9.26
N MET A 605 -18.46 31.96 8.97
CA MET A 605 -18.46 33.40 8.64
C MET A 605 -17.88 34.25 9.78
N ASN A 606 -18.18 33.94 11.04
CA ASN A 606 -17.57 34.62 12.17
C ASN A 606 -16.05 34.40 12.24
N ALA A 607 -15.56 33.21 11.92
CA ALA A 607 -14.13 32.94 11.84
C ALA A 607 -13.47 33.68 10.66
N LEU A 608 -14.14 33.74 9.51
CA LEU A 608 -13.71 34.52 8.35
C LEU A 608 -13.54 35.98 8.68
N GLN A 609 -14.53 36.62 9.38
CA GLN A 609 -14.45 37.99 9.84
C GLN A 609 -13.27 38.22 10.81
N GLN A 610 -12.94 37.25 11.65
CA GLN A 610 -11.77 37.33 12.55
C GLN A 610 -10.44 37.34 11.78
N VAL A 611 -10.34 36.53 10.72
CA VAL A 611 -9.16 36.51 9.84
C VAL A 611 -9.01 37.85 9.13
N THR A 612 -10.08 38.37 8.53
CA THR A 612 -10.07 39.68 7.82
C THR A 612 -9.81 40.86 8.77
N ALA A 613 -10.35 40.83 9.98
CA ALA A 613 -10.10 41.86 10.99
C ALA A 613 -8.65 41.97 11.45
N ARG A 614 -7.85 40.92 11.25
CA ARG A 614 -6.40 40.89 11.51
C ARG A 614 -5.54 41.23 10.28
N GLY A 615 -6.18 41.74 9.21
CA GLY A 615 -5.49 42.05 7.96
C GLY A 615 -5.20 40.81 7.09
N GLY A 616 -5.66 39.62 7.50
CA GLY A 616 -5.52 38.40 6.71
C GLY A 616 -6.25 38.51 5.36
N ARG A 617 -5.69 37.91 4.33
CA ARG A 617 -6.22 37.89 2.96
C ARG A 617 -6.67 36.45 2.58
N PRO A 618 -7.86 36.02 3.05
CA PRO A 618 -8.30 34.65 2.88
C PRO A 618 -8.64 34.31 1.42
N ILE A 619 -8.18 33.15 1.00
CA ILE A 619 -8.62 32.46 -0.20
C ILE A 619 -9.76 31.55 0.24
N ILE A 620 -10.91 31.65 -0.40
CA ILE A 620 -12.11 30.94 0.06
C ILE A 620 -12.54 29.89 -0.95
N VAL A 621 -12.79 28.68 -0.49
CA VAL A 621 -13.55 27.66 -1.22
C VAL A 621 -15.00 27.73 -0.71
N CYS A 622 -15.91 28.16 -1.58
CA CYS A 622 -17.32 28.35 -1.23
C CYS A 622 -18.26 27.72 -2.25
N GLU A 623 -19.53 27.63 -1.90
CA GLU A 623 -20.55 27.18 -2.83
C GLU A 623 -20.84 28.21 -3.91
N LYS A 624 -21.19 27.72 -5.09
CA LYS A 624 -21.54 28.56 -6.25
C LYS A 624 -22.68 29.50 -5.94
N GLY A 625 -22.47 30.81 -6.21
CA GLY A 625 -23.44 31.83 -5.97
C GLY A 625 -23.54 32.31 -4.50
N ASP A 626 -22.58 31.98 -3.65
CA ASP A 626 -22.54 32.53 -2.27
C ASP A 626 -21.87 33.88 -2.22
N ILE A 627 -22.61 34.91 -2.69
CA ILE A 627 -22.16 36.32 -2.78
C ILE A 627 -21.74 36.88 -1.41
N GLU A 628 -22.39 36.43 -0.33
CA GLU A 628 -22.09 36.94 1.02
C GLU A 628 -20.67 36.52 1.44
N THR A 629 -20.31 35.28 1.28
CA THR A 629 -18.97 34.81 1.58
C THR A 629 -17.91 35.42 0.66
N GLN A 630 -18.21 35.56 -0.64
CA GLN A 630 -17.29 36.14 -1.64
C GLN A 630 -16.91 37.60 -1.32
N LYS A 631 -17.77 38.37 -0.72
CA LYS A 631 -17.45 39.77 -0.32
C LYS A 631 -16.29 39.89 0.67
N HIS A 632 -16.01 38.85 1.41
CA HIS A 632 -14.94 38.81 2.41
C HIS A 632 -13.66 38.09 1.88
N ALA A 633 -13.70 37.59 0.66
CA ALA A 633 -12.59 36.86 0.06
C ALA A 633 -11.57 37.81 -0.57
N PHE A 634 -10.29 37.49 -0.42
CA PHE A 634 -9.25 38.02 -1.30
C PHE A 634 -9.34 37.38 -2.70
N LYS A 635 -9.49 36.05 -2.72
CA LYS A 635 -9.84 35.26 -3.89
C LYS A 635 -10.80 34.13 -3.47
N PHE A 636 -11.56 33.62 -4.41
CA PHE A 636 -12.45 32.48 -4.13
C PHE A 636 -12.46 31.47 -5.26
N LEU A 637 -12.82 30.25 -4.92
CA LEU A 637 -13.08 29.13 -5.82
C LEU A 637 -14.50 28.63 -5.53
N GLU A 638 -15.33 28.56 -6.56
CA GLU A 638 -16.73 28.13 -6.43
C GLU A 638 -16.86 26.64 -6.71
N VAL A 639 -17.48 25.91 -5.80
CA VAL A 639 -17.81 24.48 -5.97
C VAL A 639 -19.33 24.30 -6.03
N PRO A 640 -19.86 23.28 -6.74
CA PRO A 640 -21.28 23.00 -6.74
C PRO A 640 -21.81 22.72 -5.33
N HIS A 641 -23.07 23.08 -5.07
CA HIS A 641 -23.76 22.67 -3.88
C HIS A 641 -24.14 21.19 -3.93
N THR A 642 -23.91 20.45 -2.85
CA THR A 642 -24.41 19.09 -2.65
C THR A 642 -24.87 18.90 -1.20
N VAL A 643 -25.30 17.71 -0.83
CA VAL A 643 -25.67 17.40 0.56
C VAL A 643 -24.47 17.63 1.48
N ASP A 644 -24.68 18.28 2.62
CA ASP A 644 -23.63 18.72 3.55
C ASP A 644 -22.59 17.63 3.89
N CYS A 645 -23.05 16.38 4.14
CA CYS A 645 -22.16 15.26 4.44
C CYS A 645 -21.34 14.76 3.22
N LEU A 646 -21.67 15.18 1.99
CA LEU A 646 -20.92 14.87 0.77
C LEU A 646 -20.07 16.05 0.29
N GLN A 647 -20.33 17.27 0.80
CA GLN A 647 -19.67 18.49 0.34
C GLN A 647 -18.14 18.41 0.46
N GLY A 648 -17.64 17.70 1.48
CA GLY A 648 -16.20 17.46 1.69
C GLY A 648 -15.52 16.75 0.51
N ILE A 649 -16.24 15.94 -0.26
CA ILE A 649 -15.72 15.29 -1.47
C ILE A 649 -15.46 16.32 -2.59
N LEU A 650 -16.32 17.34 -2.70
CA LEU A 650 -16.14 18.39 -3.69
C LEU A 650 -15.10 19.43 -3.25
N THR A 651 -15.08 19.79 -1.98
CA THR A 651 -14.17 20.83 -1.45
C THR A 651 -12.72 20.36 -1.30
N VAL A 652 -12.44 19.06 -1.28
CA VAL A 652 -11.06 18.55 -1.22
C VAL A 652 -10.33 18.66 -2.57
N ILE A 653 -11.06 18.59 -3.69
CA ILE A 653 -10.47 18.58 -5.03
C ILE A 653 -9.68 19.84 -5.36
N PRO A 654 -10.19 21.06 -5.10
CA PRO A 654 -9.41 22.28 -5.27
C PRO A 654 -8.11 22.30 -4.45
N LEU A 655 -8.10 21.70 -3.25
CA LEU A 655 -6.89 21.58 -2.43
C LEU A 655 -5.90 20.55 -2.98
N GLN A 656 -6.38 19.47 -3.58
CA GLN A 656 -5.54 18.49 -4.29
C GLN A 656 -4.89 19.13 -5.51
N LEU A 657 -5.65 19.85 -6.35
CA LEU A 657 -5.15 20.58 -7.50
C LEU A 657 -4.16 21.67 -7.07
N LEU A 658 -4.47 22.43 -6.02
CA LEU A 658 -3.59 23.46 -5.46
C LEU A 658 -2.25 22.88 -5.04
N SER A 659 -2.27 21.77 -4.32
CA SER A 659 -1.06 21.07 -3.87
C SER A 659 -0.23 20.57 -5.06
N TYR A 660 -0.90 20.03 -6.09
CA TYR A 660 -0.28 19.56 -7.31
C TYR A 660 0.41 20.70 -8.07
N HIS A 661 -0.30 21.80 -8.36
CA HIS A 661 0.25 22.93 -9.11
C HIS A 661 1.38 23.64 -8.36
N ILE A 662 1.24 23.86 -7.05
CA ILE A 662 2.33 24.40 -6.24
C ILE A 662 3.57 23.51 -6.32
N ALA A 663 3.41 22.19 -6.27
CA ALA A 663 4.53 21.27 -6.36
C ALA A 663 5.23 21.34 -7.73
N VAL A 664 4.45 21.41 -8.81
CA VAL A 664 4.99 21.59 -10.19
C VAL A 664 5.75 22.90 -10.31
N LEU A 665 5.17 24.03 -9.83
CA LEU A 665 5.82 25.35 -9.88
C LEU A 665 7.08 25.44 -9.03
N ARG A 666 7.18 24.64 -7.97
CA ARG A 666 8.38 24.50 -7.12
C ARG A 666 9.40 23.52 -7.67
N GLU A 667 9.12 22.91 -8.83
CA GLU A 667 9.94 21.84 -9.38
C GLU A 667 10.09 20.65 -8.40
N CYS A 668 9.12 20.51 -7.47
CA CYS A 668 9.05 19.33 -6.62
C CYS A 668 8.61 18.14 -7.46
N ASN A 669 9.20 16.99 -7.23
CA ASN A 669 8.81 15.82 -8.00
C ASN A 669 7.47 15.27 -7.50
N VAL A 670 6.44 15.47 -8.31
CA VAL A 670 5.06 15.07 -8.00
C VAL A 670 4.85 13.55 -8.20
N CYS A 671 5.75 12.94 -8.99
CA CYS A 671 5.69 11.51 -9.29
C CYS A 671 6.55 10.67 -8.34
N GLU A 672 7.53 11.31 -7.71
CA GLU A 672 8.61 10.63 -7.04
C GLU A 672 9.06 11.47 -5.85
N ARG A 673 9.33 10.85 -4.72
CA ARG A 673 9.90 11.55 -3.56
C ARG A 673 11.34 11.90 -3.86
N HIS A 674 11.64 13.17 -4.07
CA HIS A 674 12.98 13.64 -4.38
C HIS A 674 13.72 14.24 -3.19
N PHE A 675 15.04 14.11 -3.27
CA PHE A 675 16.01 14.85 -2.50
C PHE A 675 16.22 16.23 -3.14
N LYS A 676 16.04 17.29 -2.38
CA LYS A 676 16.67 18.56 -2.66
C LYS A 676 17.87 18.68 -1.74
N ASP A 677 19.07 18.89 -2.30
CA ASP A 677 20.30 19.15 -1.57
C ASP A 677 20.77 18.06 -0.56
N GLY A 678 20.60 16.78 -0.91
CA GLY A 678 21.12 15.67 -0.10
C GLY A 678 20.44 15.45 1.25
N LYS A 679 19.30 16.10 1.52
CA LYS A 679 18.51 15.91 2.75
C LYS A 679 17.32 14.99 2.51
N VAL A 680 17.29 13.90 3.24
CA VAL A 680 16.20 12.91 3.26
C VAL A 680 15.01 13.49 4.06
N LEU A 681 13.86 13.66 3.42
CA LEU A 681 12.61 13.86 4.15
C LEU A 681 11.97 12.49 4.37
N TYR A 682 11.99 12.03 5.59
CA TYR A 682 11.40 10.75 6.00
C TYR A 682 9.87 10.82 5.96
N ARG A 683 9.23 9.86 5.28
CA ARG A 683 7.95 9.35 5.70
C ARG A 683 8.25 8.07 6.46
N THR A 684 8.20 8.14 7.76
CA THR A 684 8.13 6.97 8.64
C THR A 684 6.77 6.31 8.43
N THR A 685 6.69 5.37 7.51
CA THR A 685 5.81 4.24 7.66
C THR A 685 6.67 3.13 8.24
N LEU A 686 6.82 3.15 9.53
CA LEU A 686 7.24 2.02 10.32
C LEU A 686 6.26 0.87 10.13
#